data_878b38929cf9bf111cf277d9de5008ba
#
_entry.id   878b38929cf9bf111cf277d9de5008ba
#
_cell.length_a   1.000
_cell.length_b   1.000
_cell.length_c   1.000
_cell.angle_alpha   90.00
_cell.angle_beta   90.00
_cell.angle_gamma   90.00
#
_symmetry.space_group_name_H-M   'P 1'
#
loop_
_entity.id
_entity.type
_entity.pdbx_description
1 polymer ?
#
loop_
_entity_poly.entity_id
_entity_poly.type
_entity_poly.pdbx_seq_one_letter_code
_entity_poly.pdbx_strand_id
1 'polypeptide(L)'
;MLFRSDKKDDKEGSLTVPLLPLRDIVVFPHMVVPLFVGRQRSIKALEEATQKQGPIFLSSQKDAKTNEPTENDIYRIGVLGNVVQMLKLPDGTVKVLIEGKRRAQVSKFVSHPDFFLVEVDEVAETVEKNTEVEALIREVHATFENYVKLKKKIPPEMVMSVSSIDDPGRLADTIVTHLGIKIEDRQNLLETLNATERLEKVLGHMRAEIEILEVERRIRSRVKKQMERSQKEYYLNEQMRAIQKELGEKDEFKNEIQEIEDKIKQKKLSAEAKDKVDKELKKLKMMSPMSAEATVVRNYIDWILSLPWNEFTDDKLDINEAEKVLEEDHYGLEKVKQRILEYLAVQSLVGKMKGPILCLVGPPGVGKTSLGRSIARATGRKFVRVSLGGVRDEAEIRGHRRTYIGALPGKIIQSMKKAGSSNPVFLMDEVDKMSTDFRGDPSSALLEVLDPEQNAAFNDHYLDLDYDLSRVMFITTANMLDRIPRPLQDRMEIIRIAGYTELEKLNIAKKYLVGKQREANGLNQENIAFTDSSILGLIRHYTKEAGVRSLDREIASICRKVAVEVVKRDRNAKIQINAKSLAKHLGPAKFRYGKAEGEQRIGVTTGLAWTELGGELLSTEVTIMPGKGQLTITGKLGDVMQESAQAAMSYVRSRAVDLGLEKDFYQKIDVHIHVPEGAIPKDGPSAGITMATSLVSALLRIPVRHDLAMTGEITLRGRVLPIGGLKEKVLAAHRGGIKTVLIPEENEKDIDEIPATILKSVSLVLVSHMDEVLKKALIMSDPEGLFKKAPPETKEEPTGFEEKEEDRPGVEILPQ
;
A
#
# COMPACT_ATOMS: atom_id res chain seq x y z
N MET A 1 26.90 66.55 36.71
CA MET A 1 27.24 66.54 35.26
C MET A 1 26.28 65.63 34.53
N LEU A 2 25.55 66.21 33.64
CA LEU A 2 24.46 65.64 32.85
C LEU A 2 24.97 64.57 31.86
N PHE A 3 24.32 63.41 31.83
CA PHE A 3 24.35 62.54 30.65
C PHE A 3 22.95 62.54 30.05
N ARG A 4 22.87 63.10 28.85
CA ARG A 4 21.74 63.06 27.97
C ARG A 4 21.55 61.60 27.51
N SER A 5 20.34 61.06 27.67
CA SER A 5 19.86 59.86 26.99
C SER A 5 19.34 60.25 25.59
N ASP A 6 20.05 59.88 24.59
CA ASP A 6 19.52 59.88 23.22
C ASP A 6 18.56 58.70 23.09
N LYS A 7 17.26 58.99 23.05
CA LYS A 7 16.24 58.10 22.50
C LYS A 7 16.44 58.04 20.99
N LYS A 8 16.95 56.95 20.49
CA LYS A 8 16.79 56.56 19.08
C LYS A 8 15.43 55.92 18.90
N ASP A 9 14.65 56.51 18.01
CA ASP A 9 13.42 55.93 17.48
C ASP A 9 13.70 54.54 16.89
N ASP A 10 13.14 53.49 17.51
CA ASP A 10 13.05 52.14 16.91
C ASP A 10 11.99 52.19 15.79
N LYS A 11 12.44 52.36 14.55
CA LYS A 11 11.70 51.94 13.38
C LYS A 11 11.68 50.40 13.38
N GLU A 12 10.51 49.80 13.25
CA GLU A 12 10.31 48.39 12.88
C GLU A 12 11.21 48.01 11.71
N GLY A 13 12.33 47.35 11.99
CA GLY A 13 13.32 46.99 10.98
C GLY A 13 13.49 45.46 10.96
N SER A 14 13.35 44.87 9.79
CA SER A 14 13.71 43.47 9.56
C SER A 14 15.15 43.20 10.04
N LEU A 15 15.34 42.16 10.80
CA LEU A 15 16.63 41.76 11.36
C LEU A 15 17.30 40.73 10.45
N THR A 16 18.55 41.02 10.03
CA THR A 16 19.31 40.02 9.24
C THR A 16 20.15 39.17 10.15
N VAL A 17 19.87 37.82 10.18
CA VAL A 17 20.48 36.90 11.11
C VAL A 17 20.88 35.58 10.42
N PRO A 18 21.93 34.88 10.90
CA PRO A 18 22.23 33.52 10.47
C PRO A 18 21.08 32.58 10.82
N LEU A 19 20.78 31.59 9.95
CA LEU A 19 19.77 30.56 10.18
C LEU A 19 20.44 29.22 10.46
N LEU A 20 19.96 28.54 11.50
CA LEU A 20 20.33 27.17 11.83
C LEU A 20 19.17 26.23 11.51
N PRO A 21 19.26 25.39 10.45
CA PRO A 21 18.24 24.41 10.15
C PRO A 21 18.33 23.22 11.10
N LEU A 22 17.23 22.95 11.81
CA LEU A 22 17.10 21.88 12.79
C LEU A 22 16.47 20.66 12.14
N ARG A 23 17.00 19.46 12.40
CA ARG A 23 16.60 18.22 11.70
C ARG A 23 15.36 17.57 12.30
N ASP A 24 15.32 17.42 13.61
CA ASP A 24 14.37 16.59 14.35
C ASP A 24 13.77 17.24 15.60
N ILE A 25 13.96 18.53 15.73
CA ILE A 25 13.47 19.32 16.87
C ILE A 25 12.87 20.65 16.40
N VAL A 26 11.80 21.05 17.05
CA VAL A 26 11.21 22.39 16.96
C VAL A 26 11.53 23.10 18.28
N VAL A 27 12.15 24.27 18.18
CA VAL A 27 12.49 25.11 19.34
C VAL A 27 11.37 26.13 19.56
N PHE A 28 10.92 26.26 20.80
CA PHE A 28 9.92 27.22 21.22
C PHE A 28 10.56 28.39 21.98
N PRO A 29 9.91 29.55 22.09
CA PRO A 29 10.34 30.62 23.00
C PRO A 29 10.53 30.10 24.42
N HIS A 30 11.53 30.63 25.12
CA HIS A 30 11.95 30.26 26.49
C HIS A 30 12.47 28.81 26.65
N MET A 31 12.62 28.06 25.56
CA MET A 31 13.21 26.72 25.58
C MET A 31 14.74 26.81 25.53
N VAL A 32 15.40 26.12 26.46
CA VAL A 32 16.87 25.95 26.44
C VAL A 32 17.17 24.53 25.96
N VAL A 33 17.85 24.41 24.83
CA VAL A 33 18.07 23.12 24.20
C VAL A 33 19.56 22.90 23.88
N PRO A 34 20.13 21.73 24.24
CA PRO A 34 21.46 21.33 23.78
C PRO A 34 21.32 20.69 22.39
N LEU A 35 22.05 21.21 21.43
CA LEU A 35 22.09 20.69 20.07
C LEU A 35 23.50 20.17 19.72
N PHE A 36 23.55 19.10 18.90
CA PHE A 36 24.77 18.59 18.31
C PHE A 36 24.76 18.93 16.82
N VAL A 37 25.70 19.78 16.40
CA VAL A 37 25.75 20.31 15.04
C VAL A 37 27.02 19.82 14.34
N GLY A 38 26.82 19.04 13.26
CA GLY A 38 27.93 18.48 12.48
C GLY A 38 28.08 19.05 11.07
N ARG A 39 27.04 19.77 10.56
CA ARG A 39 27.10 20.34 9.21
C ARG A 39 27.97 21.59 9.18
N GLN A 40 28.90 21.68 8.24
CA GLN A 40 29.84 22.81 8.11
C GLN A 40 29.11 24.15 7.98
N ARG A 41 28.06 24.23 7.17
CA ARG A 41 27.24 25.45 7.02
C ARG A 41 26.58 25.87 8.33
N SER A 42 26.08 24.92 9.09
CA SER A 42 25.44 25.18 10.39
C SER A 42 26.46 25.60 11.45
N ILE A 43 27.67 25.03 11.43
CA ILE A 43 28.77 25.40 12.33
C ILE A 43 29.20 26.84 12.04
N LYS A 44 29.37 27.23 10.78
CA LYS A 44 29.71 28.61 10.38
C LYS A 44 28.63 29.63 10.80
N ALA A 45 27.34 29.28 10.67
CA ALA A 45 26.23 30.09 11.15
C ALA A 45 26.29 30.35 12.65
N LEU A 46 26.64 29.32 13.46
CA LEU A 46 26.82 29.42 14.91
C LEU A 46 28.04 30.26 15.29
N GLU A 47 29.15 30.09 14.60
CA GLU A 47 30.38 30.86 14.81
C GLU A 47 30.12 32.33 14.54
N GLU A 48 29.43 32.66 13.44
CA GLU A 48 29.07 34.05 13.09
C GLU A 48 28.18 34.70 14.15
N ALA A 49 27.12 33.99 14.59
CA ALA A 49 26.23 34.47 15.64
C ALA A 49 26.98 34.66 16.97
N THR A 50 27.93 33.79 17.31
CA THR A 50 28.70 33.86 18.54
C THR A 50 29.74 35.02 18.46
N GLN A 51 30.42 35.19 17.33
CA GLN A 51 31.40 36.30 17.15
C GLN A 51 30.74 37.68 17.22
N LYS A 52 29.55 37.80 16.62
CA LYS A 52 28.80 39.08 16.64
C LYS A 52 28.01 39.29 17.92
N GLN A 53 27.98 38.31 18.82
CA GLN A 53 27.11 38.29 20.00
C GLN A 53 25.65 38.62 19.63
N GLY A 54 25.25 38.17 18.43
CA GLY A 54 23.93 38.42 17.86
C GLY A 54 23.00 37.22 17.96
N PRO A 55 21.69 37.39 17.69
CA PRO A 55 20.73 36.34 17.65
C PRO A 55 20.96 35.42 16.45
N ILE A 56 20.51 34.18 16.57
CA ILE A 56 20.44 33.16 15.52
C ILE A 56 19.00 32.73 15.29
N PHE A 57 18.60 32.53 14.06
CA PHE A 57 17.27 32.08 13.73
C PHE A 57 17.23 30.56 13.65
N LEU A 58 16.34 29.94 14.43
CA LEU A 58 16.18 28.50 14.56
C LEU A 58 14.91 28.07 13.83
N SER A 59 15.05 27.25 12.81
CA SER A 59 13.88 26.74 12.10
C SER A 59 14.06 25.26 11.75
N SER A 60 12.98 24.50 11.82
CA SER A 60 12.97 23.07 11.55
C SER A 60 12.94 22.77 10.05
N GLN A 61 13.53 21.65 9.65
CA GLN A 61 13.39 21.09 8.32
C GLN A 61 12.02 20.41 8.18
N LYS A 62 11.44 20.48 6.97
CA LYS A 62 10.18 19.77 6.64
C LYS A 62 10.36 18.26 6.59
N ASP A 63 11.52 17.79 6.12
CA ASP A 63 11.89 16.37 6.15
C ASP A 63 13.23 16.18 6.88
N ALA A 64 13.20 15.42 7.97
CA ALA A 64 14.39 15.10 8.76
C ALA A 64 15.44 14.26 8.00
N LYS A 65 15.07 13.60 6.90
CA LYS A 65 15.98 12.76 6.10
C LYS A 65 16.86 13.57 5.15
N THR A 66 16.53 14.81 4.85
CA THR A 66 17.29 15.67 3.94
C THR A 66 18.61 16.07 4.59
N ASN A 67 19.72 15.62 4.02
CA ASN A 67 21.07 15.93 4.54
C ASN A 67 21.52 17.34 4.23
N GLU A 68 21.23 17.86 3.05
CA GLU A 68 21.54 19.21 2.60
C GLU A 68 20.23 19.93 2.24
N PRO A 69 19.58 20.60 3.21
CA PRO A 69 18.34 21.30 2.96
C PRO A 69 18.56 22.52 2.06
N THR A 70 17.59 22.76 1.19
CA THR A 70 17.43 23.99 0.43
C THR A 70 16.50 24.96 1.17
N GLU A 71 16.36 26.19 0.67
CA GLU A 71 15.43 27.19 1.24
C GLU A 71 13.97 26.70 1.30
N ASN A 72 13.56 25.84 0.37
CA ASN A 72 12.21 25.28 0.32
C ASN A 72 11.97 24.15 1.33
N ASP A 73 13.03 23.53 1.83
CA ASP A 73 12.98 22.43 2.79
C ASP A 73 12.93 22.90 4.24
N ILE A 74 12.94 24.22 4.48
CA ILE A 74 12.94 24.83 5.80
C ILE A 74 11.61 25.54 6.02
N TYR A 75 11.07 25.44 7.23
CA TYR A 75 9.87 26.20 7.60
C TYR A 75 10.19 27.68 7.70
N ARG A 76 9.23 28.53 7.31
CA ARG A 76 9.43 29.99 7.33
C ARG A 76 9.23 30.63 8.70
N ILE A 77 8.42 30.01 9.56
CA ILE A 77 8.23 30.45 10.95
C ILE A 77 9.16 29.64 11.84
N GLY A 78 9.89 30.34 12.69
CA GLY A 78 10.85 29.78 13.59
C GLY A 78 11.03 30.68 14.83
N VAL A 79 12.14 30.53 15.53
CA VAL A 79 12.44 31.24 16.77
C VAL A 79 13.81 31.93 16.67
N LEU A 80 13.85 33.21 17.01
CA LEU A 80 15.10 33.90 17.29
C LEU A 80 15.62 33.43 18.64
N GLY A 81 16.86 33.00 18.70
CA GLY A 81 17.49 32.49 19.91
C GLY A 81 18.90 33.05 20.10
N ASN A 82 19.42 32.94 21.30
CA ASN A 82 20.78 33.28 21.64
C ASN A 82 21.61 32.05 21.96
N VAL A 83 22.85 32.02 21.49
CA VAL A 83 23.83 31.00 21.85
C VAL A 83 24.32 31.26 23.28
N VAL A 84 23.98 30.35 24.20
CA VAL A 84 24.38 30.44 25.62
C VAL A 84 25.78 29.88 25.82
N GLN A 85 26.07 28.72 25.21
CA GLN A 85 27.36 28.05 25.33
C GLN A 85 27.65 27.26 24.06
N MET A 86 28.89 27.29 23.60
CA MET A 86 29.34 26.49 22.44
C MET A 86 30.63 25.74 22.80
N LEU A 87 30.67 24.44 22.53
CA LEU A 87 31.82 23.57 22.81
C LEU A 87 32.13 22.77 21.54
N LYS A 88 33.34 22.89 21.01
CA LYS A 88 33.82 22.06 19.90
C LYS A 88 34.28 20.69 20.41
N LEU A 89 33.80 19.62 19.82
CA LEU A 89 34.17 18.26 20.17
C LEU A 89 35.34 17.74 19.26
N PRO A 90 36.13 16.74 19.72
CA PRO A 90 37.26 16.23 18.97
C PRO A 90 36.93 15.61 17.61
N ASP A 91 35.68 15.19 17.42
CA ASP A 91 35.17 14.60 16.17
C ASP A 91 34.74 15.67 15.13
N GLY A 92 34.95 16.94 15.42
CA GLY A 92 34.59 18.06 14.56
C GLY A 92 33.13 18.51 14.69
N THR A 93 32.32 17.85 15.50
CA THR A 93 30.96 18.32 15.84
C THR A 93 30.99 19.42 16.89
N VAL A 94 29.93 20.25 16.90
CA VAL A 94 29.79 21.32 17.88
C VAL A 94 28.60 21.05 18.77
N LYS A 95 28.81 20.94 20.06
CA LYS A 95 27.75 20.93 21.06
C LYS A 95 27.44 22.38 21.44
N VAL A 96 26.21 22.80 21.20
CA VAL A 96 25.78 24.15 21.47
C VAL A 96 24.53 24.15 22.37
N LEU A 97 24.48 25.06 23.34
CA LEU A 97 23.30 25.32 24.15
C LEU A 97 22.69 26.63 23.65
N ILE A 98 21.44 26.54 23.19
CA ILE A 98 20.72 27.69 22.62
C ILE A 98 19.45 27.94 23.42
N GLU A 99 19.16 29.19 23.69
CA GLU A 99 17.92 29.64 24.32
C GLU A 99 17.04 30.34 23.27
N GLY A 100 15.83 29.81 23.00
CA GLY A 100 14.83 30.47 22.17
C GLY A 100 14.25 31.70 22.87
N LYS A 101 14.11 32.81 22.15
CA LYS A 101 13.62 34.07 22.73
C LYS A 101 12.26 34.49 22.19
N ARG A 102 12.14 34.69 20.89
CA ARG A 102 10.94 35.23 20.24
C ARG A 102 10.63 34.52 18.95
N ARG A 103 9.35 34.44 18.59
CA ARG A 103 8.93 33.96 17.27
C ARG A 103 9.28 34.99 16.19
N ALA A 104 9.71 34.49 15.06
CA ALA A 104 9.94 35.34 13.89
C ALA A 104 9.63 34.56 12.60
N GLN A 105 9.37 35.29 11.55
CA GLN A 105 9.10 34.79 10.23
C GLN A 105 10.16 35.24 9.26
N VAL A 106 10.63 34.32 8.40
CA VAL A 106 11.55 34.64 7.31
C VAL A 106 10.81 35.41 6.22
N SER A 107 11.17 36.67 6.02
CA SER A 107 10.71 37.49 4.91
C SER A 107 11.50 37.19 3.64
N LYS A 108 12.82 37.03 3.76
CA LYS A 108 13.69 36.80 2.61
C LYS A 108 14.94 36.03 2.99
N PHE A 109 15.35 35.10 2.10
CA PHE A 109 16.69 34.50 2.15
C PHE A 109 17.69 35.41 1.45
N VAL A 110 18.80 35.69 2.12
CA VAL A 110 19.89 36.50 1.61
C VAL A 110 21.00 35.57 1.15
N SER A 111 21.46 35.74 -0.08
CA SER A 111 22.53 34.88 -0.63
C SER A 111 23.83 35.07 0.14
N HIS A 112 24.31 33.98 0.78
CA HIS A 112 25.59 33.95 1.48
C HIS A 112 26.32 32.63 1.13
N PRO A 113 27.65 32.70 0.84
CA PRO A 113 28.37 31.51 0.34
C PRO A 113 28.53 30.41 1.39
N ASP A 114 28.60 30.76 2.68
CA ASP A 114 29.04 29.83 3.72
C ASP A 114 27.95 29.28 4.60
N PHE A 115 26.82 30.00 4.78
CA PHE A 115 25.69 29.58 5.62
C PHE A 115 24.38 30.21 5.14
N PHE A 116 23.24 29.80 5.72
CA PHE A 116 21.97 30.44 5.45
C PHE A 116 21.87 31.76 6.23
N LEU A 117 21.67 32.87 5.49
CA LEU A 117 21.42 34.18 6.04
C LEU A 117 19.99 34.60 5.68
N VAL A 118 19.24 35.10 6.66
CA VAL A 118 17.82 35.42 6.48
C VAL A 118 17.52 36.82 7.04
N GLU A 119 16.62 37.50 6.37
CA GLU A 119 15.91 38.67 6.91
C GLU A 119 14.65 38.11 7.60
N VAL A 120 14.46 38.48 8.87
CA VAL A 120 13.33 37.99 9.66
C VAL A 120 12.59 39.16 10.29
N ASP A 121 11.28 39.05 10.32
CA ASP A 121 10.40 39.99 11.03
C ASP A 121 9.92 39.31 12.31
N GLU A 122 10.00 40.02 13.45
CA GLU A 122 9.44 39.51 14.71
C GLU A 122 7.91 39.42 14.60
N VAL A 123 7.35 38.29 15.01
CA VAL A 123 5.91 38.09 14.98
C VAL A 123 5.33 38.21 16.38
N ALA A 124 4.47 39.23 16.54
CA ALA A 124 3.78 39.45 17.80
C ALA A 124 2.70 38.38 18.07
N GLU A 125 2.63 37.92 19.27
CA GLU A 125 1.56 37.02 19.72
C GLU A 125 0.32 37.84 20.09
N THR A 126 -0.85 37.29 19.75
CA THR A 126 -2.13 37.83 20.21
C THR A 126 -2.57 37.10 21.45
N VAL A 127 -2.75 37.84 22.53
CA VAL A 127 -3.19 37.31 23.80
C VAL A 127 -4.54 37.95 24.17
N GLU A 128 -5.56 37.12 24.25
CA GLU A 128 -6.87 37.53 24.76
C GLU A 128 -6.92 37.36 26.28
N LYS A 129 -7.37 38.38 26.99
CA LYS A 129 -7.58 38.29 28.44
C LYS A 129 -9.07 38.28 28.71
N ASN A 130 -9.65 37.09 28.82
CA ASN A 130 -11.04 36.89 29.20
C ASN A 130 -11.16 35.74 30.19
N THR A 131 -12.34 35.58 30.82
CA THR A 131 -12.60 34.51 31.77
C THR A 131 -12.54 33.12 31.19
N GLU A 132 -12.72 32.99 29.88
CA GLU A 132 -12.59 31.71 29.16
C GLU A 132 -11.13 31.23 29.13
N VAL A 133 -10.19 32.16 28.91
CA VAL A 133 -8.75 31.85 28.92
C VAL A 133 -8.27 31.43 30.28
N GLU A 134 -8.76 32.07 31.37
CA GLU A 134 -8.45 31.64 32.73
C GLU A 134 -8.97 30.24 33.03
N ALA A 135 -10.19 29.91 32.59
CA ALA A 135 -10.75 28.56 32.71
C ALA A 135 -9.93 27.54 31.93
N LEU A 136 -9.50 27.86 30.71
CA LEU A 136 -8.67 27.02 29.86
C LEU A 136 -7.29 26.77 30.52
N ILE A 137 -6.65 27.77 31.10
CA ILE A 137 -5.37 27.63 31.81
C ILE A 137 -5.50 26.63 32.95
N ARG A 138 -6.57 26.74 33.76
CA ARG A 138 -6.82 25.78 34.84
C ARG A 138 -7.01 24.36 34.38
N GLU A 139 -7.76 24.19 33.27
CA GLU A 139 -7.98 22.88 32.68
C GLU A 139 -6.70 22.28 32.12
N VAL A 140 -5.87 23.09 31.47
CA VAL A 140 -4.55 22.69 30.96
C VAL A 140 -3.62 22.26 32.08
N HIS A 141 -3.56 23.01 33.21
CA HIS A 141 -2.78 22.61 34.38
C HIS A 141 -3.24 21.27 34.97
N ALA A 142 -4.55 21.06 35.13
CA ALA A 142 -5.09 19.82 35.65
C ALA A 142 -4.81 18.63 34.69
N THR A 143 -4.95 18.86 33.40
CA THR A 143 -4.67 17.83 32.37
C THR A 143 -3.19 17.49 32.32
N PHE A 144 -2.30 18.47 32.41
CA PHE A 144 -0.86 18.27 32.45
C PHE A 144 -0.42 17.50 33.70
N GLU A 145 -0.99 17.79 34.86
CA GLU A 145 -0.74 17.01 36.10
C GLU A 145 -1.12 15.53 35.91
N ASN A 146 -2.26 15.26 35.27
CA ASN A 146 -2.69 13.89 34.96
C ASN A 146 -1.72 13.22 33.96
N TYR A 147 -1.30 13.94 32.93
CA TYR A 147 -0.34 13.48 31.95
C TYR A 147 1.01 13.08 32.57
N VAL A 148 1.55 13.91 33.47
CA VAL A 148 2.80 13.63 34.18
C VAL A 148 2.68 12.40 35.09
N LYS A 149 1.54 12.22 35.79
CA LYS A 149 1.26 11.03 36.61
C LYS A 149 1.28 9.73 35.78
N LEU A 150 0.83 9.79 34.52
CA LEU A 150 0.82 8.64 33.63
C LEU A 150 2.18 8.41 32.95
N LYS A 151 2.88 9.47 32.56
CA LYS A 151 4.18 9.43 31.87
C LYS A 151 5.34 9.54 32.87
N LYS A 152 5.68 8.43 33.51
CA LYS A 152 6.72 8.31 34.54
C LYS A 152 8.12 8.86 34.21
N LYS A 153 8.36 9.30 32.97
CA LYS A 153 9.65 9.87 32.54
C LYS A 153 9.80 11.37 32.82
N ILE A 154 8.72 12.05 33.17
CA ILE A 154 8.74 13.49 33.45
C ILE A 154 8.90 13.67 34.97
N PRO A 155 9.89 14.44 35.48
CA PRO A 155 10.08 14.69 36.90
C PRO A 155 8.86 15.39 37.50
N PRO A 156 8.39 15.00 38.68
CA PRO A 156 7.22 15.64 39.34
C PRO A 156 7.41 17.15 39.60
N GLU A 157 8.65 17.62 39.75
CA GLU A 157 9.01 19.03 39.95
C GLU A 157 8.57 19.91 38.77
N MET A 158 8.45 19.30 37.54
CA MET A 158 7.96 20.03 36.35
C MET A 158 6.50 20.48 36.52
N VAL A 159 5.68 19.75 37.28
CA VAL A 159 4.29 20.15 37.52
C VAL A 159 4.26 21.50 38.28
N MET A 160 5.11 21.69 39.32
CA MET A 160 5.20 22.95 40.04
C MET A 160 5.68 24.11 39.16
N SER A 161 6.67 23.83 38.29
CA SER A 161 7.20 24.83 37.38
C SER A 161 6.15 25.26 36.32
N VAL A 162 5.38 24.33 35.78
CA VAL A 162 4.31 24.61 34.80
C VAL A 162 3.12 25.31 35.48
N SER A 163 2.74 24.87 36.70
CA SER A 163 1.62 25.46 37.45
C SER A 163 1.85 26.92 37.89
N SER A 164 3.09 27.41 37.87
CA SER A 164 3.44 28.82 38.17
C SER A 164 3.37 29.74 36.95
N ILE A 165 2.97 29.24 35.76
CA ILE A 165 2.90 30.00 34.52
C ILE A 165 1.45 30.41 34.25
N ASP A 166 1.16 31.71 34.37
CA ASP A 166 -0.17 32.27 34.11
C ASP A 166 -0.33 32.81 32.68
N ASP A 167 0.77 33.01 31.97
CA ASP A 167 0.74 33.45 30.58
C ASP A 167 0.37 32.29 29.64
N PRO A 168 -0.74 32.36 28.87
CA PRO A 168 -1.23 31.26 28.04
C PRO A 168 -0.26 30.85 26.95
N GLY A 169 0.45 31.81 26.35
CA GLY A 169 1.44 31.54 25.31
C GLY A 169 2.65 30.79 25.84
N ARG A 170 3.22 31.28 26.95
CA ARG A 170 4.35 30.65 27.63
C ARG A 170 3.99 29.27 28.19
N LEU A 171 2.77 29.13 28.72
CA LEU A 171 2.25 27.84 29.21
C LEU A 171 2.18 26.81 28.09
N ALA A 172 1.56 27.15 26.98
CA ALA A 172 1.48 26.28 25.81
C ALA A 172 2.87 25.86 25.32
N ASP A 173 3.79 26.82 25.14
CA ASP A 173 5.15 26.56 24.65
C ASP A 173 5.95 25.67 25.60
N THR A 174 5.78 25.83 26.90
CA THR A 174 6.46 24.98 27.88
C THR A 174 5.93 23.55 27.84
N ILE A 175 4.62 23.35 27.77
CA ILE A 175 4.01 22.03 27.78
C ILE A 175 4.37 21.25 26.52
N VAL A 176 4.36 21.87 25.33
CA VAL A 176 4.69 21.23 24.05
C VAL A 176 6.05 20.52 24.07
N THR A 177 7.03 21.08 24.81
CA THR A 177 8.37 20.48 24.91
C THR A 177 8.35 19.08 25.55
N HIS A 178 7.34 18.78 26.37
CA HIS A 178 7.18 17.51 27.08
C HIS A 178 6.22 16.52 26.40
N LEU A 179 5.50 16.97 25.36
CA LEU A 179 4.59 16.11 24.63
C LEU A 179 5.32 15.21 23.62
N GLY A 180 4.83 14.01 23.42
CA GLY A 180 5.36 13.02 22.47
C GLY A 180 4.80 13.15 21.05
N ILE A 181 4.50 14.36 20.59
CA ILE A 181 3.86 14.62 19.29
C ILE A 181 4.88 14.77 18.16
N LYS A 182 4.44 14.59 16.91
CA LYS A 182 5.26 14.68 15.71
C LYS A 182 5.81 16.10 15.48
N ILE A 183 6.89 16.19 14.68
CA ILE A 183 7.51 17.47 14.34
C ILE A 183 6.53 18.40 13.61
N GLU A 184 5.71 17.87 12.69
CA GLU A 184 4.69 18.60 11.96
C GLU A 184 3.66 19.24 12.91
N ASP A 185 3.19 18.50 13.91
CA ASP A 185 2.26 19.00 14.93
C ASP A 185 2.90 20.08 15.81
N ARG A 186 4.18 19.88 16.20
CA ARG A 186 4.96 20.88 16.94
C ARG A 186 5.14 22.14 16.12
N GLN A 187 5.45 22.03 14.84
CA GLN A 187 5.60 23.16 13.96
C GLN A 187 4.27 23.92 13.79
N ASN A 188 3.16 23.21 13.62
CA ASN A 188 1.84 23.83 13.57
C ASN A 188 1.53 24.64 14.84
N LEU A 189 1.88 24.11 16.02
CA LEU A 189 1.75 24.83 17.30
C LEU A 189 2.66 26.06 17.37
N LEU A 190 3.87 26.01 16.83
CA LEU A 190 4.77 27.17 16.74
C LEU A 190 4.19 28.27 15.83
N GLU A 191 3.55 27.88 14.71
CA GLU A 191 2.95 28.77 13.73
C GLU A 191 1.61 29.38 14.19
N THR A 192 0.97 28.80 15.20
CA THR A 192 -0.28 29.32 15.77
C THR A 192 0.02 30.53 16.63
N LEU A 193 -0.27 31.72 16.13
CA LEU A 193 0.08 33.02 16.79
C LEU A 193 -0.90 33.42 17.88
N ASN A 194 -2.15 33.01 17.79
CA ASN A 194 -3.12 33.20 18.86
C ASN A 194 -2.81 32.25 20.03
N ALA A 195 -2.45 32.81 21.19
CA ALA A 195 -2.03 32.05 22.36
C ALA A 195 -3.16 31.17 22.91
N THR A 196 -4.42 31.60 22.82
CA THR A 196 -5.59 30.85 23.27
C THR A 196 -5.82 29.63 22.38
N GLU A 197 -5.85 29.82 21.07
CA GLU A 197 -6.00 28.72 20.10
C GLU A 197 -4.86 27.68 20.21
N ARG A 198 -3.63 28.16 20.43
CA ARG A 198 -2.46 27.30 20.64
C ARG A 198 -2.64 26.47 21.91
N LEU A 199 -3.13 27.08 23.01
CA LEU A 199 -3.36 26.39 24.26
C LEU A 199 -4.46 25.31 24.16
N GLU A 200 -5.52 25.60 23.39
CA GLU A 200 -6.58 24.62 23.07
C GLU A 200 -6.03 23.42 22.29
N LYS A 201 -5.21 23.67 21.26
CA LYS A 201 -4.54 22.61 20.50
C LYS A 201 -3.64 21.77 21.39
N VAL A 202 -2.88 22.38 22.28
CA VAL A 202 -2.03 21.68 23.25
C VAL A 202 -2.87 20.80 24.19
N LEU A 203 -4.01 21.31 24.66
CA LEU A 203 -4.95 20.52 25.46
C LEU A 203 -5.48 19.31 24.70
N GLY A 204 -5.84 19.49 23.42
CA GLY A 204 -6.26 18.41 22.54
C GLY A 204 -5.21 17.32 22.40
N HIS A 205 -3.96 17.68 22.14
CA HIS A 205 -2.85 16.73 22.05
C HIS A 205 -2.57 16.02 23.39
N MET A 206 -2.64 16.71 24.51
CA MET A 206 -2.49 16.08 25.84
C MET A 206 -3.58 15.03 26.11
N ARG A 207 -4.84 15.34 25.79
CA ARG A 207 -5.95 14.39 25.97
C ARG A 207 -5.75 13.14 25.11
N ALA A 208 -5.35 13.27 23.86
CA ALA A 208 -5.05 12.14 22.98
C ALA A 208 -3.91 11.27 23.51
N GLU A 209 -2.83 11.88 23.99
CA GLU A 209 -1.69 11.16 24.61
C GLU A 209 -2.10 10.44 25.90
N ILE A 210 -2.95 11.06 26.74
CA ILE A 210 -3.48 10.44 27.96
C ILE A 210 -4.28 9.19 27.63
N GLU A 211 -5.16 9.24 26.64
CA GLU A 211 -5.94 8.07 26.22
C GLU A 211 -5.04 6.91 25.78
N ILE A 212 -3.99 7.20 25.02
CA ILE A 212 -3.00 6.20 24.60
C ILE A 212 -2.30 5.58 25.82
N LEU A 213 -1.82 6.41 26.74
CA LEU A 213 -1.13 5.96 27.96
C LEU A 213 -2.04 5.12 28.88
N GLU A 214 -3.32 5.44 28.96
CA GLU A 214 -4.30 4.66 29.71
C GLU A 214 -4.56 3.29 29.09
N VAL A 215 -4.62 3.22 27.75
CA VAL A 215 -4.73 1.96 27.02
C VAL A 215 -3.47 1.12 27.23
N GLU A 216 -2.30 1.69 27.11
CA GLU A 216 -1.03 0.99 27.41
C GLU A 216 -0.99 0.45 28.84
N ARG A 217 -1.43 1.25 29.84
CA ARG A 217 -1.49 0.83 31.23
C ARG A 217 -2.44 -0.35 31.42
N ARG A 218 -3.61 -0.32 30.75
CA ARG A 218 -4.58 -1.45 30.78
C ARG A 218 -3.99 -2.72 30.17
N ILE A 219 -3.30 -2.58 29.03
CA ILE A 219 -2.62 -3.71 28.38
C ILE A 219 -1.54 -4.30 29.29
N ARG A 220 -0.66 -3.46 29.85
CA ARG A 220 0.40 -3.91 30.78
C ARG A 220 -0.17 -4.59 32.02
N SER A 221 -1.26 -4.06 32.58
CA SER A 221 -1.93 -4.67 33.72
C SER A 221 -2.52 -6.04 33.38
N ARG A 222 -3.11 -6.17 32.17
CA ARG A 222 -3.65 -7.44 31.68
C ARG A 222 -2.54 -8.47 31.46
N VAL A 223 -1.44 -8.08 30.82
CA VAL A 223 -0.26 -8.93 30.60
C VAL A 223 0.35 -9.36 31.94
N LYS A 224 0.48 -8.42 32.91
CA LYS A 224 1.00 -8.75 34.25
C LYS A 224 0.11 -9.75 34.97
N LYS A 225 -1.23 -9.57 34.99
CA LYS A 225 -2.16 -10.54 35.55
C LYS A 225 -2.10 -11.90 34.87
N GLN A 226 -1.88 -11.91 33.54
CA GLN A 226 -1.74 -13.17 32.81
C GLN A 226 -0.43 -13.88 33.14
N MET A 227 0.68 -13.13 33.28
CA MET A 227 1.97 -13.68 33.74
C MET A 227 1.89 -14.21 35.18
N GLU A 228 1.25 -13.44 36.13
CA GLU A 228 1.03 -13.89 37.49
C GLU A 228 0.18 -15.16 37.56
N ARG A 229 -0.82 -15.28 36.68
CA ARG A 229 -1.65 -16.48 36.58
C ARG A 229 -0.84 -17.68 36.03
N SER A 230 -0.03 -17.45 34.99
CA SER A 230 0.86 -18.48 34.46
C SER A 230 1.95 -18.88 35.44
N GLN A 231 2.52 -17.93 36.20
CA GLN A 231 3.47 -18.24 37.29
C GLN A 231 2.81 -19.05 38.40
N LYS A 232 1.57 -18.72 38.78
CA LYS A 232 0.84 -19.47 39.77
C LYS A 232 0.47 -20.87 39.31
N GLU A 233 0.08 -21.01 38.05
CA GLU A 233 -0.13 -22.32 37.38
C GLU A 233 1.17 -23.11 37.29
N TYR A 234 2.29 -22.46 36.96
CA TYR A 234 3.63 -23.08 36.97
C TYR A 234 4.01 -23.55 38.39
N TYR A 235 3.85 -22.70 39.41
CA TYR A 235 4.15 -23.06 40.81
C TYR A 235 3.28 -24.20 41.33
N LEU A 236 1.98 -24.21 41.01
CA LEU A 236 1.06 -25.31 41.31
C LEU A 236 1.42 -26.61 40.56
N ASN A 237 1.83 -26.47 39.31
CA ASN A 237 2.35 -27.59 38.53
C ASN A 237 3.69 -28.11 39.07
N GLU A 238 4.56 -27.24 39.55
CA GLU A 238 5.81 -27.62 40.25
C GLU A 238 5.55 -28.33 41.58
N GLN A 239 4.59 -27.85 42.37
CA GLN A 239 4.17 -28.58 43.58
C GLN A 239 3.54 -29.92 43.24
N MET A 240 2.68 -29.99 42.23
CA MET A 240 2.10 -31.25 41.78
C MET A 240 3.18 -32.19 41.27
N ARG A 241 4.20 -31.70 40.55
CA ARG A 241 5.39 -32.45 40.11
C ARG A 241 6.26 -32.93 41.28
N ALA A 242 6.47 -32.09 42.30
CA ALA A 242 7.22 -32.48 43.50
C ALA A 242 6.52 -33.63 44.27
N ILE A 243 5.18 -33.60 44.35
CA ILE A 243 4.35 -34.63 44.92
C ILE A 243 4.39 -35.90 44.05
N GLN A 244 4.30 -35.76 42.72
CA GLN A 244 4.44 -36.90 41.76
C GLN A 244 5.84 -37.51 41.79
N LYS A 245 6.89 -36.68 42.07
CA LYS A 245 8.28 -37.13 42.19
C LYS A 245 8.50 -38.06 43.39
N GLU A 246 7.81 -37.83 44.49
CA GLU A 246 7.82 -38.78 45.64
C GLU A 246 7.03 -40.06 45.37
N LEU A 247 6.12 -40.06 44.34
CA LEU A 247 5.23 -41.19 44.05
C LEU A 247 5.64 -42.05 42.84
N GLY A 248 6.75 -41.77 42.10
CA GLY A 248 7.20 -42.74 41.06
C GLY A 248 7.68 -42.21 39.70
N GLU A 249 8.25 -40.99 39.60
CA GLU A 249 8.70 -40.34 38.31
C GLU A 249 9.81 -41.09 37.54
N LYS A 250 10.49 -42.07 38.13
CA LYS A 250 11.51 -42.85 37.41
C LYS A 250 10.94 -43.75 36.31
N ASP A 251 9.68 -44.12 36.44
CA ASP A 251 9.05 -45.03 35.48
C ASP A 251 8.40 -44.26 34.32
N GLU A 252 7.83 -43.06 34.55
CA GLU A 252 7.27 -42.21 33.47
C GLU A 252 8.34 -41.75 32.45
N PHE A 253 9.50 -41.30 32.94
CA PHE A 253 10.57 -40.87 32.05
C PHE A 253 11.19 -42.03 31.26
N LYS A 254 11.27 -43.23 31.86
CA LYS A 254 11.69 -44.43 31.12
C LYS A 254 10.68 -44.83 30.05
N ASN A 255 9.38 -44.73 30.37
CA ASN A 255 8.30 -45.01 29.43
C ASN A 255 8.31 -43.97 28.27
N GLU A 256 8.52 -42.68 28.55
CA GLU A 256 8.63 -41.64 27.53
C GLU A 256 9.83 -41.91 26.59
N ILE A 257 11.00 -42.23 27.16
CA ILE A 257 12.18 -42.60 26.35
C ILE A 257 11.88 -43.82 25.48
N GLN A 258 11.22 -44.83 26.03
CA GLN A 258 10.83 -46.03 25.30
C GLN A 258 9.86 -45.72 24.16
N GLU A 259 8.87 -44.82 24.37
CA GLU A 259 7.96 -44.37 23.33
C GLU A 259 8.70 -43.62 22.20
N ILE A 260 9.69 -42.76 22.56
CA ILE A 260 10.52 -42.08 21.57
C ILE A 260 11.35 -43.09 20.76
N GLU A 261 11.95 -44.07 21.39
CA GLU A 261 12.69 -45.18 20.72
C GLU A 261 11.81 -45.94 19.76
N ASP A 262 10.59 -46.27 20.18
CA ASP A 262 9.67 -47.04 19.35
C ASP A 262 9.16 -46.22 18.16
N LYS A 263 8.91 -44.91 18.36
CA LYS A 263 8.64 -43.97 17.25
C LYS A 263 9.81 -43.85 16.26
N ILE A 264 11.07 -43.81 16.74
CA ILE A 264 12.27 -43.80 15.89
C ILE A 264 12.34 -45.07 15.03
N LYS A 265 12.06 -46.23 15.59
CA LYS A 265 12.05 -47.52 14.87
C LYS A 265 10.98 -47.60 13.79
N GLN A 266 9.81 -46.98 14.05
CA GLN A 266 8.65 -46.99 13.14
C GLN A 266 8.81 -45.99 11.98
N LYS A 267 9.51 -44.86 12.21
CA LYS A 267 9.67 -43.80 11.22
C LYS A 267 10.79 -44.09 10.23
N LYS A 268 10.54 -43.86 8.96
CA LYS A 268 11.55 -43.96 7.87
C LYS A 268 12.38 -42.70 7.76
N LEU A 269 13.18 -42.41 8.80
CA LEU A 269 14.06 -41.24 8.83
C LEU A 269 15.15 -41.31 7.76
N SER A 270 15.67 -40.18 7.31
CA SER A 270 16.90 -40.14 6.53
C SER A 270 18.10 -40.60 7.39
N ALA A 271 19.19 -41.04 6.77
CA ALA A 271 20.39 -41.49 7.49
C ALA A 271 20.93 -40.41 8.44
N GLU A 272 20.97 -39.17 7.97
CA GLU A 272 21.42 -38.01 8.75
C GLU A 272 20.45 -37.69 9.90
N ALA A 273 19.15 -37.63 9.65
CA ALA A 273 18.14 -37.38 10.68
C ALA A 273 18.18 -38.48 11.78
N LYS A 274 18.35 -39.73 11.40
CA LYS A 274 18.46 -40.84 12.35
C LYS A 274 19.69 -40.72 13.23
N ASP A 275 20.89 -40.46 12.64
CA ASP A 275 22.10 -40.29 13.41
C ASP A 275 22.00 -39.12 14.40
N LYS A 276 21.39 -37.99 13.96
CA LYS A 276 21.22 -36.83 14.83
C LYS A 276 20.22 -37.08 15.95
N VAL A 277 19.09 -37.74 15.68
CA VAL A 277 18.10 -38.12 16.70
C VAL A 277 18.71 -39.10 17.70
N ASP A 278 19.46 -40.12 17.25
CA ASP A 278 20.10 -41.06 18.13
C ASP A 278 21.15 -40.39 19.04
N LYS A 279 21.90 -39.40 18.54
CA LYS A 279 22.83 -38.59 19.34
C LYS A 279 22.09 -37.76 20.39
N GLU A 280 21.04 -37.04 19.99
CA GLU A 280 20.26 -36.22 20.92
C GLU A 280 19.48 -37.08 21.94
N LEU A 281 19.00 -38.24 21.57
CA LEU A 281 18.37 -39.19 22.48
C LEU A 281 19.37 -39.73 23.52
N LYS A 282 20.61 -40.03 23.13
CA LYS A 282 21.68 -40.38 24.08
C LYS A 282 21.96 -39.26 25.08
N LYS A 283 21.97 -38.01 24.64
CA LYS A 283 22.10 -36.84 25.52
C LYS A 283 20.90 -36.73 26.46
N LEU A 284 19.68 -36.89 25.95
CA LEU A 284 18.44 -36.83 26.74
C LEU A 284 18.46 -37.85 27.86
N LYS A 285 18.91 -39.09 27.59
CA LYS A 285 19.04 -40.16 28.61
C LYS A 285 20.00 -39.82 29.76
N MET A 286 21.00 -38.95 29.49
CA MET A 286 22.00 -38.53 30.48
C MET A 286 21.62 -37.27 31.25
N MET A 287 20.56 -36.57 30.78
CA MET A 287 20.10 -35.33 31.39
C MET A 287 19.11 -35.55 32.50
N SER A 288 19.04 -34.59 33.45
CA SER A 288 17.93 -34.60 34.43
C SER A 288 16.59 -34.34 33.71
N PRO A 289 15.54 -35.16 33.95
CA PRO A 289 14.24 -34.99 33.31
C PRO A 289 13.63 -33.61 33.44
N MET A 290 13.95 -32.91 34.52
CA MET A 290 13.40 -31.57 34.87
C MET A 290 14.24 -30.42 34.38
N SER A 291 15.34 -30.64 33.68
CA SER A 291 16.19 -29.56 33.18
C SER A 291 15.52 -28.86 32.00
N ALA A 292 15.67 -27.52 31.92
CA ALA A 292 15.23 -26.75 30.76
C ALA A 292 15.84 -27.23 29.44
N GLU A 293 17.07 -27.72 29.50
CA GLU A 293 17.82 -28.28 28.39
C GLU A 293 17.19 -29.61 27.90
N ALA A 294 16.77 -30.49 28.81
CA ALA A 294 16.06 -31.74 28.46
C ALA A 294 14.75 -31.42 27.72
N THR A 295 14.03 -30.36 28.10
CA THR A 295 12.81 -29.91 27.39
C THR A 295 13.12 -29.42 25.98
N VAL A 296 14.22 -28.70 25.77
CA VAL A 296 14.65 -28.26 24.44
C VAL A 296 15.03 -29.45 23.55
N VAL A 297 15.79 -30.40 24.08
CA VAL A 297 16.18 -31.62 23.35
C VAL A 297 14.96 -32.49 23.02
N ARG A 298 14.03 -32.63 23.94
CA ARG A 298 12.77 -33.36 23.76
C ARG A 298 11.93 -32.74 22.65
N ASN A 299 11.70 -31.44 22.72
CA ASN A 299 10.97 -30.71 21.68
C ASN A 299 11.63 -30.85 20.31
N TYR A 300 12.96 -30.86 20.26
CA TYR A 300 13.71 -31.03 19.01
C TYR A 300 13.49 -32.42 18.39
N ILE A 301 13.59 -33.49 19.21
CA ILE A 301 13.32 -34.86 18.79
C ILE A 301 11.88 -34.98 18.31
N ASP A 302 10.91 -34.44 19.06
CA ASP A 302 9.49 -34.45 18.71
C ASP A 302 9.23 -33.74 17.38
N TRP A 303 9.90 -32.64 17.10
CA TRP A 303 9.80 -31.97 15.80
C TRP A 303 10.27 -32.88 14.67
N ILE A 304 11.45 -33.50 14.79
CA ILE A 304 11.97 -34.40 13.75
C ILE A 304 11.04 -35.60 13.55
N LEU A 305 10.59 -36.25 14.62
CA LEU A 305 9.71 -37.41 14.54
C LEU A 305 8.30 -37.09 14.02
N SER A 306 7.85 -35.84 14.19
CA SER A 306 6.53 -35.41 13.69
C SER A 306 6.51 -35.06 12.21
N LEU A 307 7.65 -34.96 11.56
CA LEU A 307 7.74 -34.68 10.13
C LEU A 307 7.44 -35.93 9.30
N PRO A 308 6.83 -35.79 8.13
CA PRO A 308 6.54 -36.93 7.23
C PRO A 308 7.80 -37.28 6.41
N TRP A 309 8.71 -38.06 6.97
CA TRP A 309 9.89 -38.54 6.25
C TRP A 309 9.51 -39.69 5.32
N ASN A 310 9.68 -39.48 3.99
CA ASN A 310 9.37 -40.50 2.98
C ASN A 310 7.93 -41.06 3.08
N GLU A 311 6.99 -40.28 3.59
CA GLU A 311 5.57 -40.60 3.64
C GLU A 311 4.85 -39.89 2.48
N PHE A 312 4.53 -40.64 1.44
CA PHE A 312 3.90 -40.13 0.22
C PHE A 312 2.42 -40.45 0.15
N THR A 313 1.63 -39.56 -0.38
CA THR A 313 0.28 -39.87 -0.85
C THR A 313 0.36 -40.44 -2.26
N ASP A 314 -0.56 -41.32 -2.63
CA ASP A 314 -0.63 -41.87 -3.98
C ASP A 314 -1.00 -40.78 -4.98
N ASP A 315 -0.10 -40.52 -5.90
CA ASP A 315 -0.30 -39.51 -6.96
C ASP A 315 -1.26 -40.07 -8.03
N LYS A 316 -2.45 -39.48 -8.11
CA LYS A 316 -3.43 -39.74 -9.17
C LYS A 316 -3.28 -38.64 -10.24
N LEU A 317 -2.46 -38.91 -11.26
CA LEU A 317 -2.23 -37.97 -12.36
C LEU A 317 -3.08 -38.36 -13.60
N ASP A 318 -4.40 -38.58 -13.40
CA ASP A 318 -5.34 -38.71 -14.52
C ASP A 318 -5.82 -37.32 -14.95
N ILE A 319 -5.45 -36.94 -16.20
CA ILE A 319 -5.77 -35.63 -16.77
C ILE A 319 -7.28 -35.44 -16.95
N ASN A 320 -8.01 -36.51 -17.30
CA ASN A 320 -9.46 -36.44 -17.48
C ASN A 320 -10.18 -36.23 -16.12
N GLU A 321 -9.69 -36.88 -15.06
CA GLU A 321 -10.21 -36.64 -13.70
C GLU A 321 -9.86 -35.22 -13.23
N ALA A 322 -8.65 -34.72 -13.53
CA ALA A 322 -8.24 -33.37 -13.22
C ALA A 322 -9.10 -32.32 -13.92
N GLU A 323 -9.38 -32.49 -15.20
CA GLU A 323 -10.28 -31.62 -15.95
C GLU A 323 -11.66 -31.58 -15.33
N LYS A 324 -12.24 -32.74 -14.99
CA LYS A 324 -13.54 -32.84 -14.35
C LYS A 324 -13.58 -32.12 -13.00
N VAL A 325 -12.55 -32.31 -12.17
CA VAL A 325 -12.45 -31.63 -10.87
C VAL A 325 -12.39 -30.11 -11.04
N LEU A 326 -11.60 -29.61 -11.99
CA LEU A 326 -11.49 -28.20 -12.27
C LEU A 326 -12.80 -27.60 -12.81
N GLU A 327 -13.55 -28.34 -13.62
CA GLU A 327 -14.87 -27.95 -14.14
C GLU A 327 -15.96 -27.92 -13.03
N GLU A 328 -15.91 -28.87 -12.10
CA GLU A 328 -16.82 -28.92 -10.97
C GLU A 328 -16.61 -27.78 -10.00
N ASP A 329 -15.34 -27.44 -9.70
CA ASP A 329 -15.00 -26.46 -8.68
C ASP A 329 -14.97 -25.02 -9.17
N HIS A 330 -14.76 -24.81 -10.47
CA HIS A 330 -14.59 -23.47 -11.06
C HIS A 330 -15.44 -23.26 -12.30
N TYR A 331 -16.18 -22.16 -12.30
CA TYR A 331 -16.93 -21.71 -13.47
C TYR A 331 -16.11 -20.76 -14.33
N GLY A 332 -16.06 -20.98 -15.63
CA GLY A 332 -15.23 -20.22 -16.58
C GLY A 332 -13.74 -20.50 -16.38
N LEU A 333 -12.89 -19.50 -16.63
CA LEU A 333 -11.43 -19.61 -16.51
C LEU A 333 -10.79 -20.62 -17.47
N GLU A 334 -11.36 -20.80 -18.67
CA GLU A 334 -10.96 -21.85 -19.62
C GLU A 334 -9.45 -21.85 -19.90
N LYS A 335 -8.86 -20.67 -20.24
CA LYS A 335 -7.43 -20.54 -20.50
C LYS A 335 -6.58 -20.94 -19.28
N VAL A 336 -7.04 -20.61 -18.06
CA VAL A 336 -6.34 -20.93 -16.82
C VAL A 336 -6.39 -22.43 -16.54
N LYS A 337 -7.56 -23.06 -16.69
CA LYS A 337 -7.74 -24.50 -16.53
C LYS A 337 -6.90 -25.27 -17.53
N GLN A 338 -6.95 -24.88 -18.80
CA GLN A 338 -6.14 -25.49 -19.85
C GLN A 338 -4.66 -25.44 -19.51
N ARG A 339 -4.15 -24.29 -19.06
CA ARG A 339 -2.75 -24.14 -18.69
C ARG A 339 -2.35 -25.00 -17.48
N ILE A 340 -3.25 -25.13 -16.51
CA ILE A 340 -3.05 -26.04 -15.37
C ILE A 340 -3.02 -27.51 -15.86
N LEU A 341 -3.91 -27.91 -16.76
CA LEU A 341 -3.94 -29.28 -17.33
C LEU A 341 -2.68 -29.57 -18.14
N GLU A 342 -2.20 -28.62 -18.96
CA GLU A 342 -0.92 -28.74 -19.68
C GLU A 342 0.25 -28.97 -18.71
N TYR A 343 0.30 -28.19 -17.62
CA TYR A 343 1.33 -28.35 -16.59
C TYR A 343 1.27 -29.74 -15.94
N LEU A 344 0.07 -30.19 -15.53
CA LEU A 344 -0.11 -31.52 -14.95
C LEU A 344 0.22 -32.66 -15.95
N ALA A 345 -0.10 -32.48 -17.23
CA ALA A 345 0.25 -33.44 -18.27
C ALA A 345 1.77 -33.61 -18.43
N VAL A 346 2.50 -32.50 -18.45
CA VAL A 346 3.97 -32.51 -18.49
C VAL A 346 4.54 -33.25 -17.29
N GLN A 347 4.03 -32.96 -16.09
CA GLN A 347 4.46 -33.65 -14.87
C GLN A 347 4.19 -35.14 -14.89
N SER A 348 3.02 -35.56 -15.44
CA SER A 348 2.68 -36.97 -15.60
C SER A 348 3.65 -37.70 -16.53
N LEU A 349 4.09 -37.07 -17.63
CA LEU A 349 5.03 -37.65 -18.58
C LEU A 349 6.47 -37.71 -18.07
N VAL A 350 6.92 -36.67 -17.37
CA VAL A 350 8.30 -36.57 -16.90
C VAL A 350 8.54 -37.39 -15.63
N GLY A 351 7.51 -37.66 -14.83
CA GLY A 351 7.59 -38.43 -13.58
C GLY A 351 8.44 -37.80 -12.49
N LYS A 352 8.92 -36.56 -12.67
CA LYS A 352 9.70 -35.76 -11.71
C LYS A 352 9.19 -34.32 -11.68
N MET A 353 9.18 -33.73 -10.48
CA MET A 353 8.78 -32.32 -10.27
C MET A 353 9.91 -31.36 -10.71
N LYS A 354 10.31 -31.39 -11.98
CA LYS A 354 11.35 -30.52 -12.55
C LYS A 354 10.76 -29.50 -13.53
N GLY A 355 9.77 -28.77 -13.14
CA GLY A 355 9.16 -27.72 -13.96
C GLY A 355 9.19 -26.36 -13.24
N PRO A 356 8.89 -25.27 -13.98
CA PRO A 356 8.69 -23.95 -13.36
C PRO A 356 7.53 -24.03 -12.37
N ILE A 357 7.57 -23.14 -11.37
CA ILE A 357 6.55 -23.12 -10.32
C ILE A 357 5.33 -22.37 -10.82
N LEU A 358 4.13 -22.92 -10.63
CA LEU A 358 2.91 -22.21 -11.00
C LEU A 358 2.70 -20.97 -10.13
N CYS A 359 2.59 -19.80 -10.77
CA CYS A 359 2.27 -18.53 -10.11
C CYS A 359 0.92 -17.99 -10.62
N LEU A 360 -0.08 -18.00 -9.75
CA LEU A 360 -1.42 -17.49 -10.07
C LEU A 360 -1.49 -16.00 -9.72
N VAL A 361 -1.49 -15.13 -10.73
CA VAL A 361 -1.50 -13.68 -10.57
C VAL A 361 -2.85 -13.11 -10.96
N GLY A 362 -3.44 -12.27 -10.11
CA GLY A 362 -4.71 -11.62 -10.43
C GLY A 362 -5.35 -10.94 -9.22
N PRO A 363 -6.46 -10.21 -9.41
CA PRO A 363 -7.11 -9.46 -8.36
C PRO A 363 -7.61 -10.35 -7.21
N PRO A 364 -7.90 -9.77 -6.03
CA PRO A 364 -8.43 -10.54 -4.91
C PRO A 364 -9.82 -11.11 -5.22
N GLY A 365 -10.08 -12.35 -4.77
CA GLY A 365 -11.38 -12.98 -4.89
C GLY A 365 -11.67 -13.66 -6.22
N VAL A 366 -10.68 -13.85 -7.10
CA VAL A 366 -10.83 -14.57 -8.38
C VAL A 366 -10.60 -16.09 -8.27
N GLY A 367 -10.41 -16.61 -7.07
CA GLY A 367 -10.32 -18.07 -6.87
C GLY A 367 -8.90 -18.63 -6.86
N LYS A 368 -7.83 -17.83 -6.75
CA LYS A 368 -6.43 -18.31 -6.73
C LYS A 368 -6.19 -19.43 -5.72
N THR A 369 -6.61 -19.23 -4.47
CA THR A 369 -6.44 -20.21 -3.40
C THR A 369 -7.34 -21.45 -3.59
N SER A 370 -8.51 -21.28 -4.18
CA SER A 370 -9.40 -22.43 -4.49
C SER A 370 -8.86 -23.27 -5.64
N LEU A 371 -8.25 -22.67 -6.67
CA LEU A 371 -7.56 -23.39 -7.75
C LEU A 371 -6.45 -24.29 -7.20
N GLY A 372 -5.61 -23.78 -6.28
CA GLY A 372 -4.59 -24.60 -5.63
C GLY A 372 -5.16 -25.79 -4.86
N ARG A 373 -6.32 -25.62 -4.21
CA ARG A 373 -7.02 -26.71 -3.54
C ARG A 373 -7.59 -27.73 -4.53
N SER A 374 -8.14 -27.27 -5.64
CA SER A 374 -8.67 -28.15 -6.69
C SER A 374 -7.57 -28.95 -7.37
N ILE A 375 -6.38 -28.34 -7.57
CA ILE A 375 -5.20 -29.08 -8.05
C ILE A 375 -4.81 -30.19 -7.06
N ALA A 376 -4.82 -29.89 -5.75
CA ALA A 376 -4.52 -30.89 -4.74
C ALA A 376 -5.56 -32.05 -4.74
N ARG A 377 -6.85 -31.73 -4.91
CA ARG A 377 -7.93 -32.72 -5.03
C ARG A 377 -7.76 -33.57 -6.30
N ALA A 378 -7.44 -32.92 -7.42
CA ALA A 378 -7.26 -33.60 -8.71
C ALA A 378 -6.06 -34.55 -8.72
N THR A 379 -4.97 -34.19 -8.03
CA THR A 379 -3.75 -34.99 -7.92
C THR A 379 -3.78 -36.03 -6.76
N GLY A 380 -4.80 -36.01 -5.92
CA GLY A 380 -4.88 -36.90 -4.72
C GLY A 380 -3.90 -36.50 -3.61
N ARG A 381 -3.26 -35.29 -3.70
CA ARG A 381 -2.27 -34.84 -2.75
C ARG A 381 -2.88 -34.06 -1.58
N LYS A 382 -2.21 -34.09 -0.44
CA LYS A 382 -2.56 -33.22 0.69
C LYS A 382 -2.36 -31.75 0.33
N PHE A 383 -3.22 -30.87 0.85
CA PHE A 383 -3.13 -29.42 0.62
C PHE A 383 -2.67 -28.69 1.86
N VAL A 384 -1.66 -27.85 1.73
CA VAL A 384 -1.24 -26.92 2.77
C VAL A 384 -1.11 -25.52 2.22
N ARG A 385 -1.50 -24.52 3.00
CA ARG A 385 -1.42 -23.10 2.64
C ARG A 385 -0.59 -22.35 3.66
N VAL A 386 0.35 -21.53 3.17
CA VAL A 386 1.13 -20.57 3.95
C VAL A 386 0.93 -19.19 3.37
N SER A 387 0.61 -18.21 4.22
CA SER A 387 0.61 -16.80 3.80
C SER A 387 1.99 -16.21 4.03
N LEU A 388 2.53 -15.62 2.99
CA LEU A 388 3.80 -14.88 3.02
C LEU A 388 3.59 -13.36 3.16
N GLY A 389 2.32 -12.91 3.15
CA GLY A 389 1.98 -11.52 3.35
C GLY A 389 2.39 -11.02 4.74
N GLY A 390 3.30 -10.04 4.78
CA GLY A 390 3.81 -9.47 6.02
C GLY A 390 5.06 -10.16 6.58
N VAL A 391 5.58 -11.19 5.93
CA VAL A 391 6.89 -11.78 6.25
C VAL A 391 7.99 -10.78 5.92
N ARG A 392 8.88 -10.55 6.89
CA ARG A 392 9.99 -9.60 6.78
C ARG A 392 11.34 -10.20 7.15
N ASP A 393 11.34 -11.30 7.90
CA ASP A 393 12.52 -11.95 8.43
C ASP A 393 12.69 -13.32 7.74
N GLU A 394 13.89 -13.59 7.25
CA GLU A 394 14.29 -14.87 6.69
C GLU A 394 14.03 -16.03 7.66
N ALA A 395 14.22 -15.78 8.96
CA ALA A 395 13.99 -16.76 10.00
C ALA A 395 12.53 -17.23 10.11
N GLU A 396 11.55 -16.48 9.60
CA GLU A 396 10.18 -16.98 9.50
C GLU A 396 10.06 -18.15 8.51
N ILE A 397 10.91 -18.19 7.47
CA ILE A 397 10.93 -19.23 6.44
C ILE A 397 11.83 -20.40 6.86
N ARG A 398 13.08 -20.09 7.29
CA ARG A 398 14.14 -21.06 7.65
C ARG A 398 14.21 -21.43 9.12
N GLY A 399 13.40 -20.80 9.98
CA GLY A 399 13.46 -21.04 11.42
C GLY A 399 14.57 -20.30 12.15
N HIS A 400 14.51 -20.29 13.46
CA HIS A 400 15.53 -19.73 14.34
C HIS A 400 16.45 -20.85 14.86
N ARG A 401 17.73 -20.54 15.07
CA ARG A 401 18.66 -21.49 15.69
C ARG A 401 18.12 -21.93 17.05
N ARG A 402 18.13 -23.24 17.33
CA ARG A 402 17.59 -23.88 18.55
C ARG A 402 18.20 -23.40 19.87
N THR A 403 19.35 -22.68 19.81
CA THR A 403 19.99 -22.10 20.98
C THR A 403 19.21 -20.94 21.62
N TYR A 404 18.27 -20.36 20.90
CA TYR A 404 17.40 -19.30 21.44
C TYR A 404 16.20 -19.89 22.17
N ILE A 405 15.88 -19.33 23.32
CA ILE A 405 14.68 -19.74 24.09
C ILE A 405 13.42 -19.40 23.30
N GLY A 406 12.58 -20.41 23.07
CA GLY A 406 11.36 -20.24 22.27
C GLY A 406 11.54 -20.36 20.76
N ALA A 407 12.73 -20.78 20.29
CA ALA A 407 12.97 -21.06 18.88
C ALA A 407 12.02 -22.13 18.34
N LEU A 408 11.58 -21.92 17.10
CA LEU A 408 10.70 -22.83 16.35
C LEU A 408 11.26 -23.02 14.95
N PRO A 409 10.97 -24.16 14.30
CA PRO A 409 11.22 -24.35 12.87
C PRO A 409 10.52 -23.28 12.02
N GLY A 410 11.04 -23.05 10.82
CA GLY A 410 10.43 -22.15 9.86
C GLY A 410 9.05 -22.59 9.38
N LYS A 411 8.31 -21.65 8.79
CA LYS A 411 6.93 -21.87 8.27
C LYS A 411 6.85 -23.04 7.28
N ILE A 412 7.92 -23.31 6.53
CA ILE A 412 7.97 -24.43 5.58
C ILE A 412 7.88 -25.74 6.33
N ILE A 413 8.77 -25.98 7.29
CA ILE A 413 8.81 -27.22 8.09
C ILE A 413 7.54 -27.37 8.93
N GLN A 414 7.06 -26.31 9.56
CA GLN A 414 5.80 -26.34 10.30
C GLN A 414 4.62 -26.77 9.42
N SER A 415 4.62 -26.36 8.16
CA SER A 415 3.58 -26.67 7.21
C SER A 415 3.69 -28.08 6.66
N MET A 416 4.91 -28.59 6.48
CA MET A 416 5.14 -30.00 6.14
C MET A 416 4.61 -30.93 7.25
N LYS A 417 4.82 -30.60 8.52
CA LYS A 417 4.22 -31.30 9.66
C LYS A 417 2.68 -31.31 9.58
N LYS A 418 2.06 -30.15 9.25
CA LYS A 418 0.59 -30.04 9.09
C LYS A 418 0.07 -30.85 7.91
N ALA A 419 0.81 -30.92 6.83
CA ALA A 419 0.45 -31.67 5.65
C ALA A 419 0.43 -33.20 5.94
N GLY A 420 1.35 -33.70 6.76
CA GLY A 420 1.49 -35.10 7.07
C GLY A 420 1.76 -35.97 5.84
N SER A 421 2.42 -35.42 4.83
CA SER A 421 2.94 -36.13 3.66
C SER A 421 4.15 -35.36 3.08
N SER A 422 5.08 -36.09 2.42
CA SER A 422 6.27 -35.55 1.81
C SER A 422 6.03 -34.94 0.41
N ASN A 423 4.86 -35.18 -0.19
CA ASN A 423 4.48 -34.70 -1.53
C ASN A 423 3.18 -33.87 -1.54
N PRO A 424 2.99 -32.91 -0.61
CA PRO A 424 1.78 -32.09 -0.63
C PRO A 424 1.77 -31.11 -1.80
N VAL A 425 0.59 -30.57 -2.09
CA VAL A 425 0.47 -29.29 -2.80
C VAL A 425 0.64 -28.17 -1.79
N PHE A 426 1.68 -27.39 -1.95
CA PHE A 426 2.07 -26.33 -1.04
C PHE A 426 1.77 -24.95 -1.66
N LEU A 427 0.70 -24.32 -1.21
CA LEU A 427 0.30 -23.00 -1.68
C LEU A 427 0.97 -21.89 -0.87
N MET A 428 1.82 -21.12 -1.49
CA MET A 428 2.40 -19.90 -0.93
C MET A 428 1.59 -18.69 -1.38
N ASP A 429 0.79 -18.16 -0.46
CA ASP A 429 -0.17 -17.11 -0.75
C ASP A 429 0.43 -15.72 -0.49
N GLU A 430 0.14 -14.76 -1.37
CA GLU A 430 0.53 -13.36 -1.26
C GLU A 430 2.06 -13.12 -1.30
N VAL A 431 2.78 -13.75 -2.23
CA VAL A 431 4.23 -13.56 -2.41
C VAL A 431 4.63 -12.12 -2.80
N ASP A 432 3.70 -11.36 -3.37
CA ASP A 432 3.87 -9.95 -3.71
C ASP A 432 3.82 -8.99 -2.50
N LYS A 433 3.48 -9.50 -1.32
CA LYS A 433 3.38 -8.72 -0.08
C LYS A 433 4.54 -8.97 0.90
N MET A 434 5.55 -9.69 0.48
CA MET A 434 6.80 -9.78 1.22
C MET A 434 7.54 -8.47 1.13
N SER A 435 8.23 -8.09 2.19
CA SER A 435 9.09 -6.91 2.20
C SER A 435 10.46 -7.27 2.74
N THR A 436 11.50 -6.73 2.12
CA THR A 436 12.86 -6.79 2.64
C THR A 436 13.02 -5.79 3.77
N ASP A 437 13.66 -6.21 4.86
CA ASP A 437 14.04 -5.34 5.99
C ASP A 437 15.54 -5.60 6.28
N PHE A 438 16.15 -4.74 7.10
CA PHE A 438 17.55 -4.92 7.55
C PHE A 438 17.80 -6.22 8.36
N ARG A 439 16.76 -7.02 8.63
CA ARG A 439 16.83 -8.32 9.33
C ARG A 439 17.02 -9.52 8.41
N GLY A 440 17.00 -9.34 7.09
CA GLY A 440 17.17 -10.39 6.11
C GLY A 440 16.33 -10.21 4.87
N ASP A 441 16.55 -11.08 3.89
CA ASP A 441 15.79 -11.12 2.64
C ASP A 441 15.00 -12.44 2.55
N PRO A 442 13.68 -12.42 2.88
CA PRO A 442 12.83 -13.59 2.75
C PRO A 442 12.79 -14.15 1.32
N SER A 443 13.03 -13.31 0.30
CA SER A 443 13.01 -13.74 -1.10
C SER A 443 14.16 -14.68 -1.40
N SER A 444 15.34 -14.46 -0.81
CA SER A 444 16.50 -15.34 -0.94
C SER A 444 16.25 -16.72 -0.33
N ALA A 445 15.60 -16.76 0.86
CA ALA A 445 15.19 -18.02 1.47
C ALA A 445 14.17 -18.78 0.61
N LEU A 446 13.24 -18.06 -0.04
CA LEU A 446 12.27 -18.67 -0.95
C LEU A 446 12.92 -19.20 -2.24
N LEU A 447 13.95 -18.55 -2.74
CA LEU A 447 14.67 -19.07 -3.90
C LEU A 447 15.22 -20.49 -3.66
N GLU A 448 15.79 -20.74 -2.48
CA GLU A 448 16.27 -22.09 -2.12
C GLU A 448 15.13 -23.11 -2.00
N VAL A 449 14.00 -22.73 -1.40
CA VAL A 449 12.81 -23.60 -1.30
C VAL A 449 12.23 -23.93 -2.66
N LEU A 450 12.21 -22.96 -3.57
CA LEU A 450 11.54 -23.04 -4.84
C LEU A 450 12.46 -23.54 -5.97
N ASP A 451 13.77 -23.52 -5.81
CA ASP A 451 14.71 -23.99 -6.81
C ASP A 451 14.79 -25.53 -6.82
N PRO A 452 14.40 -26.21 -7.92
CA PRO A 452 14.46 -27.67 -8.01
C PRO A 452 15.88 -28.26 -7.87
N GLU A 453 16.92 -27.45 -8.05
CA GLU A 453 18.32 -27.89 -7.88
C GLU A 453 18.77 -27.84 -6.42
N GLN A 454 18.16 -26.99 -5.59
CA GLN A 454 18.54 -26.76 -4.21
C GLN A 454 17.53 -27.37 -3.21
N ASN A 455 16.25 -27.46 -3.55
CA ASN A 455 15.18 -27.84 -2.62
C ASN A 455 15.23 -29.29 -2.12
N ALA A 456 16.05 -30.14 -2.75
CA ALA A 456 16.31 -31.51 -2.26
C ALA A 456 17.10 -31.54 -0.93
N ALA A 457 17.84 -30.47 -0.64
CA ALA A 457 18.64 -30.29 0.55
C ALA A 457 18.28 -28.98 1.29
N PHE A 458 16.96 -28.73 1.47
CA PHE A 458 16.51 -27.54 2.20
C PHE A 458 16.92 -27.63 3.68
N ASN A 459 17.68 -26.64 4.15
CA ASN A 459 18.18 -26.61 5.51
C ASN A 459 17.42 -25.60 6.36
N ASP A 460 16.68 -26.10 7.36
CA ASP A 460 16.03 -25.28 8.39
C ASP A 460 16.97 -25.08 9.57
N HIS A 461 17.16 -23.84 10.01
CA HIS A 461 18.11 -23.47 11.07
C HIS A 461 17.78 -24.06 12.45
N TYR A 462 16.51 -24.40 12.69
CA TYR A 462 16.11 -25.08 13.92
C TYR A 462 16.43 -26.57 13.88
N LEU A 463 16.08 -27.22 12.75
CA LEU A 463 16.34 -28.65 12.56
C LEU A 463 17.83 -28.92 12.36
N ASP A 464 18.54 -28.00 11.66
CA ASP A 464 19.95 -28.15 11.28
C ASP A 464 20.20 -29.52 10.61
N LEU A 465 19.29 -29.86 9.68
CA LEU A 465 19.20 -31.08 8.89
C LEU A 465 18.65 -30.76 7.51
N ASP A 466 19.12 -31.45 6.51
CA ASP A 466 18.57 -31.35 5.17
C ASP A 466 17.23 -32.07 5.08
N TYR A 467 16.22 -31.33 4.58
CA TYR A 467 14.87 -31.87 4.35
C TYR A 467 14.53 -31.81 2.87
N ASP A 468 14.19 -32.97 2.29
CA ASP A 468 13.88 -33.09 0.86
C ASP A 468 12.50 -32.54 0.53
N LEU A 469 12.46 -31.41 -0.18
CA LEU A 469 11.26 -30.77 -0.71
C LEU A 469 11.05 -31.05 -2.22
N SER A 470 11.91 -31.85 -2.86
CA SER A 470 11.89 -32.05 -4.32
C SER A 470 10.61 -32.68 -4.86
N ARG A 471 9.80 -33.31 -4.00
CA ARG A 471 8.51 -33.90 -4.37
C ARG A 471 7.30 -33.04 -4.00
N VAL A 472 7.53 -31.91 -3.38
CA VAL A 472 6.49 -30.93 -3.04
C VAL A 472 6.06 -30.19 -4.30
N MET A 473 4.77 -30.08 -4.53
CA MET A 473 4.23 -29.27 -5.62
C MET A 473 3.97 -27.86 -5.10
N PHE A 474 4.88 -26.94 -5.41
CA PHE A 474 4.73 -25.53 -5.02
C PHE A 474 3.83 -24.76 -5.98
N ILE A 475 2.89 -24.02 -5.43
CA ILE A 475 2.05 -23.07 -6.15
C ILE A 475 2.14 -21.75 -5.41
N THR A 476 2.37 -20.67 -6.14
CA THR A 476 2.42 -19.32 -5.57
C THR A 476 1.22 -18.50 -6.00
N THR A 477 0.82 -17.53 -5.19
CA THR A 477 -0.22 -16.58 -5.60
C THR A 477 0.25 -15.15 -5.36
N ALA A 478 -0.14 -14.25 -6.26
CA ALA A 478 0.12 -12.82 -6.13
C ALA A 478 -1.08 -12.00 -6.61
N ASN A 479 -1.19 -10.76 -6.15
CA ASN A 479 -2.16 -9.83 -6.72
C ASN A 479 -1.51 -9.01 -7.85
N MET A 480 -0.25 -8.61 -7.69
CA MET A 480 0.51 -7.80 -8.62
C MET A 480 1.84 -8.48 -8.96
N LEU A 481 2.12 -8.59 -10.26
CA LEU A 481 3.35 -9.22 -10.74
C LEU A 481 4.59 -8.37 -10.43
N ASP A 482 4.51 -7.06 -10.62
CA ASP A 482 5.64 -6.13 -10.53
C ASP A 482 6.24 -6.05 -9.12
N ARG A 483 5.48 -6.49 -8.10
CA ARG A 483 5.94 -6.54 -6.70
C ARG A 483 6.68 -7.82 -6.35
N ILE A 484 6.69 -8.81 -7.22
CA ILE A 484 7.47 -10.03 -7.04
C ILE A 484 8.91 -9.75 -7.48
N PRO A 485 9.94 -10.06 -6.67
CA PRO A 485 11.33 -9.91 -7.08
C PRO A 485 11.64 -10.68 -8.37
N ARG A 486 12.36 -10.07 -9.31
CA ARG A 486 12.69 -10.67 -10.62
C ARG A 486 13.30 -12.07 -10.53
N PRO A 487 14.27 -12.37 -9.63
CA PRO A 487 14.83 -13.72 -9.51
C PRO A 487 13.80 -14.81 -9.19
N LEU A 488 12.72 -14.45 -8.48
CA LEU A 488 11.60 -15.36 -8.24
C LEU A 488 10.71 -15.49 -9.48
N GLN A 489 10.44 -14.37 -10.19
CA GLN A 489 9.64 -14.40 -11.41
C GLN A 489 10.25 -15.32 -12.49
N ASP A 490 11.57 -15.32 -12.64
CA ASP A 490 12.32 -16.11 -13.62
C ASP A 490 12.14 -17.63 -13.40
N ARG A 491 11.77 -18.06 -12.20
CA ARG A 491 11.50 -19.47 -11.85
C ARG A 491 10.03 -19.85 -11.88
N MET A 492 9.17 -18.86 -12.18
CA MET A 492 7.71 -19.01 -12.11
C MET A 492 7.08 -19.07 -13.50
N GLU A 493 6.16 -19.99 -13.69
CA GLU A 493 5.21 -19.96 -14.80
C GLU A 493 4.00 -19.11 -14.40
N ILE A 494 3.91 -17.91 -14.98
CA ILE A 494 2.91 -16.91 -14.61
C ILE A 494 1.60 -17.17 -15.33
N ILE A 495 0.57 -17.53 -14.58
CA ILE A 495 -0.81 -17.67 -15.07
C ILE A 495 -1.60 -16.46 -14.59
N ARG A 496 -1.97 -15.58 -15.54
CA ARG A 496 -2.78 -14.39 -15.23
C ARG A 496 -4.25 -14.76 -15.15
N ILE A 497 -4.88 -14.42 -14.05
CA ILE A 497 -6.31 -14.64 -13.81
C ILE A 497 -6.99 -13.27 -13.85
N ALA A 498 -7.79 -13.04 -14.87
CA ALA A 498 -8.58 -11.82 -15.01
C ALA A 498 -9.76 -11.78 -14.02
N GLY A 499 -10.39 -10.61 -13.89
CA GLY A 499 -11.64 -10.46 -13.15
C GLY A 499 -12.80 -11.16 -13.86
N TYR A 500 -13.86 -11.43 -13.09
CA TYR A 500 -15.08 -12.06 -13.62
C TYR A 500 -16.04 -11.04 -14.22
N THR A 501 -16.70 -11.44 -15.30
CA THR A 501 -17.85 -10.73 -15.88
C THR A 501 -19.09 -10.82 -14.97
N GLU A 502 -20.10 -10.00 -15.19
CA GLU A 502 -21.38 -10.10 -14.43
C GLU A 502 -22.03 -11.48 -14.59
N LEU A 503 -22.00 -12.06 -15.79
CA LEU A 503 -22.56 -13.39 -16.06
C LEU A 503 -21.78 -14.49 -15.34
N GLU A 504 -20.44 -14.41 -15.34
CA GLU A 504 -19.62 -15.34 -14.58
C GLU A 504 -19.88 -15.22 -13.08
N LYS A 505 -19.94 -13.99 -12.54
CA LYS A 505 -20.28 -13.74 -11.14
C LYS A 505 -21.65 -14.28 -10.76
N LEU A 506 -22.66 -14.10 -11.65
CA LEU A 506 -23.99 -14.66 -11.46
C LEU A 506 -23.94 -16.18 -11.36
N ASN A 507 -23.27 -16.84 -12.30
CA ASN A 507 -23.16 -18.31 -12.31
C ASN A 507 -22.35 -18.82 -11.12
N ILE A 508 -21.24 -18.18 -10.76
CA ILE A 508 -20.44 -18.51 -9.57
C ILE A 508 -21.29 -18.37 -8.31
N ALA A 509 -22.06 -17.30 -8.20
CA ALA A 509 -22.94 -17.09 -7.06
C ALA A 509 -23.98 -18.20 -6.93
N LYS A 510 -24.63 -18.59 -8.06
CA LYS A 510 -25.64 -19.64 -8.08
C LYS A 510 -25.07 -21.03 -7.78
N LYS A 511 -23.95 -21.39 -8.43
CA LYS A 511 -23.35 -22.73 -8.30
C LYS A 511 -22.70 -22.94 -6.94
N TYR A 512 -21.99 -21.90 -6.42
CA TYR A 512 -21.08 -22.11 -5.29
C TYR A 512 -21.38 -21.24 -4.08
N LEU A 513 -21.57 -19.89 -4.25
CA LEU A 513 -21.60 -19.00 -3.10
C LEU A 513 -22.91 -19.11 -2.31
N VAL A 514 -24.05 -19.16 -2.99
CA VAL A 514 -25.36 -19.25 -2.33
C VAL A 514 -25.47 -20.56 -1.52
N GLY A 515 -25.09 -21.70 -2.08
CA GLY A 515 -25.06 -22.99 -1.38
C GLY A 515 -24.17 -22.96 -0.14
N LYS A 516 -22.92 -22.54 -0.34
CA LYS A 516 -21.93 -22.41 0.73
C LYS A 516 -22.40 -21.50 1.87
N GLN A 517 -22.93 -20.31 1.55
CA GLN A 517 -23.37 -19.35 2.58
C GLN A 517 -24.65 -19.77 3.27
N ARG A 518 -25.54 -20.47 2.57
CA ARG A 518 -26.74 -21.06 3.15
C ARG A 518 -26.40 -22.08 4.22
N GLU A 519 -25.55 -23.06 3.90
CA GLU A 519 -25.06 -24.06 4.84
C GLU A 519 -24.31 -23.44 6.03
N ALA A 520 -23.39 -22.50 5.76
CA ALA A 520 -22.59 -21.84 6.79
C ALA A 520 -23.43 -21.02 7.79
N ASN A 521 -24.64 -20.60 7.39
CA ASN A 521 -25.58 -19.85 8.25
C ASN A 521 -26.76 -20.71 8.77
N GLY A 522 -26.68 -22.05 8.62
CA GLY A 522 -27.69 -22.97 9.14
C GLY A 522 -29.05 -22.91 8.43
N LEU A 523 -29.09 -22.44 7.19
CA LEU A 523 -30.28 -22.35 6.37
C LEU A 523 -30.33 -23.52 5.37
N ASN A 524 -31.53 -24.02 5.09
CA ASN A 524 -31.77 -25.03 4.06
C ASN A 524 -32.23 -24.41 2.74
N GLN A 525 -32.41 -25.25 1.70
CA GLN A 525 -32.85 -24.76 0.38
C GLN A 525 -34.24 -24.16 0.39
N GLU A 526 -35.10 -24.54 1.31
CA GLU A 526 -36.45 -24.04 1.42
C GLU A 526 -36.52 -22.69 2.13
N ASN A 527 -35.60 -22.41 3.07
CA ASN A 527 -35.62 -21.19 3.87
C ASN A 527 -35.30 -19.95 3.04
N ILE A 528 -34.37 -20.06 2.07
CA ILE A 528 -33.92 -18.92 1.28
C ILE A 528 -33.68 -19.30 -0.19
N ALA A 529 -34.25 -18.51 -1.09
CA ALA A 529 -34.03 -18.59 -2.53
C ALA A 529 -33.66 -17.20 -3.11
N PHE A 530 -32.61 -17.16 -3.90
CA PHE A 530 -32.20 -15.94 -4.61
C PHE A 530 -32.67 -16.02 -6.07
N THR A 531 -33.27 -14.93 -6.56
CA THR A 531 -33.56 -14.79 -7.98
C THR A 531 -32.33 -14.26 -8.73
N ASP A 532 -32.22 -14.55 -10.03
CA ASP A 532 -31.14 -14.02 -10.87
C ASP A 532 -31.09 -12.48 -10.83
N SER A 533 -32.25 -11.84 -10.84
CA SER A 533 -32.36 -10.38 -10.72
C SER A 533 -31.85 -9.85 -9.37
N SER A 534 -31.96 -10.61 -8.28
CA SER A 534 -31.39 -10.21 -7.00
C SER A 534 -29.87 -10.34 -6.97
N ILE A 535 -29.32 -11.41 -7.54
CA ILE A 535 -27.85 -11.59 -7.61
C ILE A 535 -27.24 -10.52 -8.53
N LEU A 536 -27.85 -10.23 -9.68
CA LEU A 536 -27.44 -9.12 -10.55
C LEU A 536 -27.56 -7.77 -9.84
N GLY A 537 -28.62 -7.59 -9.05
CA GLY A 537 -28.78 -6.40 -8.22
C GLY A 537 -27.66 -6.25 -7.17
N LEU A 538 -27.23 -7.36 -6.53
CA LEU A 538 -26.09 -7.38 -5.62
C LEU A 538 -24.79 -6.99 -6.33
N ILE A 539 -24.53 -7.61 -7.49
CA ILE A 539 -23.33 -7.35 -8.29
C ILE A 539 -23.26 -5.87 -8.70
N ARG A 540 -24.39 -5.32 -9.17
CA ARG A 540 -24.46 -3.96 -9.71
C ARG A 540 -24.50 -2.86 -8.66
N HIS A 541 -25.19 -3.08 -7.55
CA HIS A 541 -25.52 -2.01 -6.62
C HIS A 541 -24.89 -2.12 -5.24
N TYR A 542 -24.35 -3.29 -4.88
CA TYR A 542 -23.82 -3.53 -3.54
C TYR A 542 -22.36 -3.98 -3.54
N THR A 543 -21.79 -4.35 -4.71
CA THR A 543 -20.38 -4.75 -4.84
C THR A 543 -19.66 -3.97 -5.93
N LYS A 544 -18.37 -3.68 -5.69
CA LYS A 544 -17.46 -3.08 -6.66
C LYS A 544 -16.11 -3.81 -6.52
N GLU A 545 -15.95 -4.88 -7.30
CA GLU A 545 -14.76 -5.75 -7.23
C GLU A 545 -14.57 -6.53 -8.53
N ALA A 546 -13.33 -6.89 -8.85
CA ALA A 546 -13.03 -7.76 -9.98
C ALA A 546 -13.40 -9.23 -9.71
N GLY A 547 -13.21 -9.71 -8.48
CA GLY A 547 -13.56 -11.06 -8.03
C GLY A 547 -14.99 -11.19 -7.49
N VAL A 548 -15.17 -12.11 -6.54
CA VAL A 548 -16.47 -12.43 -5.90
C VAL A 548 -16.43 -12.39 -4.37
N ARG A 549 -15.38 -11.81 -3.78
CA ARG A 549 -15.20 -11.80 -2.30
C ARG A 549 -16.23 -10.92 -1.58
N SER A 550 -16.52 -9.74 -2.13
CA SER A 550 -17.54 -8.85 -1.57
C SER A 550 -18.94 -9.39 -1.84
N LEU A 551 -19.15 -10.02 -3.00
CA LEU A 551 -20.41 -10.71 -3.34
C LEU A 551 -20.69 -11.85 -2.34
N ASP A 552 -19.69 -12.68 -2.02
CA ASP A 552 -19.79 -13.72 -0.99
C ASP A 552 -20.18 -13.14 0.38
N ARG A 553 -19.61 -11.99 0.77
CA ARG A 553 -19.93 -11.28 2.02
C ARG A 553 -21.35 -10.71 2.04
N GLU A 554 -21.83 -10.12 0.95
CA GLU A 554 -23.17 -9.57 0.88
C GLU A 554 -24.23 -10.69 0.87
N ILE A 555 -23.98 -11.81 0.18
CA ILE A 555 -24.82 -13.02 0.25
C ILE A 555 -24.86 -13.53 1.69
N ALA A 556 -23.72 -13.66 2.37
CA ALA A 556 -23.63 -14.04 3.77
C ALA A 556 -24.42 -13.09 4.69
N SER A 557 -24.35 -11.78 4.43
CA SER A 557 -25.11 -10.77 5.18
C SER A 557 -26.62 -10.96 5.06
N ILE A 558 -27.10 -11.25 3.86
CA ILE A 558 -28.51 -11.56 3.63
C ILE A 558 -28.89 -12.85 4.33
N CYS A 559 -28.09 -13.93 4.20
CA CYS A 559 -28.34 -15.20 4.86
C CYS A 559 -28.46 -15.04 6.38
N ARG A 560 -27.58 -14.26 7.02
CA ARG A 560 -27.66 -13.98 8.47
C ARG A 560 -28.96 -13.27 8.86
N LYS A 561 -29.41 -12.30 8.08
CA LYS A 561 -30.65 -11.57 8.34
C LYS A 561 -31.88 -12.44 8.15
N VAL A 562 -31.84 -13.27 7.12
CA VAL A 562 -32.89 -14.29 6.89
C VAL A 562 -32.90 -15.32 8.01
N ALA A 563 -31.74 -15.76 8.52
CA ALA A 563 -31.67 -16.67 9.65
C ALA A 563 -32.37 -16.07 10.91
N VAL A 564 -32.20 -14.77 11.17
CA VAL A 564 -32.93 -14.07 12.24
C VAL A 564 -34.44 -14.07 11.99
N GLU A 565 -34.88 -13.84 10.74
CA GLU A 565 -36.34 -13.87 10.41
C GLU A 565 -36.90 -15.30 10.56
N VAL A 566 -36.17 -16.33 10.15
CA VAL A 566 -36.58 -17.75 10.27
C VAL A 566 -36.70 -18.15 11.75
N VAL A 567 -35.70 -17.78 12.58
CA VAL A 567 -35.73 -18.10 14.03
C VAL A 567 -36.88 -17.36 14.75
N LYS A 568 -37.18 -16.11 14.35
CA LYS A 568 -38.23 -15.31 14.99
C LYS A 568 -39.66 -15.71 14.56
N ARG A 569 -39.86 -16.20 13.33
CA ARG A 569 -41.20 -16.49 12.80
C ARG A 569 -41.53 -17.97 12.84
N ASP A 570 -40.83 -18.77 12.06
CA ASP A 570 -41.00 -20.22 11.93
C ASP A 570 -39.76 -20.80 11.24
N ARG A 571 -39.21 -21.91 11.74
CA ARG A 571 -38.09 -22.62 11.12
C ARG A 571 -38.33 -23.06 9.68
N ASN A 572 -39.58 -23.18 9.27
CA ASN A 572 -39.99 -23.53 7.90
C ASN A 572 -40.33 -22.32 7.03
N ALA A 573 -40.09 -21.09 7.49
CA ALA A 573 -40.34 -19.88 6.70
C ALA A 573 -39.57 -19.90 5.38
N LYS A 574 -40.28 -19.64 4.25
CA LYS A 574 -39.71 -19.58 2.90
C LYS A 574 -39.58 -18.10 2.51
N ILE A 575 -38.34 -17.64 2.33
CA ILE A 575 -38.04 -16.25 2.01
C ILE A 575 -37.37 -16.19 0.65
N GLN A 576 -38.04 -15.53 -0.29
CA GLN A 576 -37.50 -15.27 -1.63
C GLN A 576 -36.85 -13.88 -1.67
N ILE A 577 -35.56 -13.85 -2.05
CA ILE A 577 -34.84 -12.61 -2.26
C ILE A 577 -34.92 -12.20 -3.72
N ASN A 578 -35.57 -11.06 -3.95
CA ASN A 578 -35.69 -10.41 -5.27
C ASN A 578 -34.99 -9.04 -5.28
N ALA A 579 -34.85 -8.42 -6.43
CA ALA A 579 -34.16 -7.14 -6.56
C ALA A 579 -34.76 -6.03 -5.66
N LYS A 580 -36.07 -6.03 -5.44
CA LYS A 580 -36.78 -5.04 -4.58
C LYS A 580 -36.50 -5.29 -3.09
N SER A 581 -36.34 -6.54 -2.68
CA SER A 581 -36.06 -6.90 -1.28
C SER A 581 -34.63 -6.62 -0.83
N LEU A 582 -33.71 -6.38 -1.75
CA LEU A 582 -32.30 -6.11 -1.42
C LEU A 582 -32.16 -4.88 -0.51
N ALA A 583 -32.87 -3.80 -0.82
CA ALA A 583 -32.82 -2.58 -0.01
C ALA A 583 -33.31 -2.81 1.44
N LYS A 584 -34.27 -3.73 1.65
CA LYS A 584 -34.74 -4.11 2.99
C LYS A 584 -33.65 -4.79 3.81
N HIS A 585 -32.84 -5.64 3.15
CA HIS A 585 -31.81 -6.42 3.85
C HIS A 585 -30.47 -5.71 3.94
N LEU A 586 -30.06 -4.92 2.94
CA LEU A 586 -28.72 -4.31 2.85
C LEU A 586 -28.71 -2.79 2.98
N GLY A 587 -29.91 -2.16 3.01
CA GLY A 587 -30.03 -0.70 2.96
C GLY A 587 -30.03 -0.15 1.54
N PRO A 588 -29.89 1.17 1.37
CA PRO A 588 -29.86 1.79 0.05
C PRO A 588 -28.69 1.30 -0.80
N ALA A 589 -28.85 1.36 -2.12
CA ALA A 589 -27.80 0.98 -3.06
C ALA A 589 -26.50 1.75 -2.79
N LYS A 590 -25.40 1.02 -2.60
CA LYS A 590 -24.08 1.58 -2.29
C LYS A 590 -23.42 2.20 -3.53
N PHE A 591 -23.67 1.59 -4.69
CA PHE A 591 -23.08 1.99 -5.95
C PHE A 591 -24.17 2.28 -6.97
N ARG A 592 -24.02 3.40 -7.65
CA ARG A 592 -24.78 3.71 -8.86
C ARG A 592 -23.74 3.68 -9.98
N TYR A 593 -23.79 2.66 -10.83
CA TYR A 593 -22.95 2.71 -12.03
C TYR A 593 -23.43 3.91 -12.86
N GLY A 594 -22.48 4.78 -13.22
CA GLY A 594 -22.73 5.87 -14.14
C GLY A 594 -23.32 5.28 -15.42
N LYS A 595 -24.59 5.55 -15.67
CA LYS A 595 -25.10 5.45 -17.04
C LYS A 595 -24.31 6.51 -17.80
N ALA A 596 -23.83 6.15 -18.99
CA ALA A 596 -23.35 7.17 -19.93
C ALA A 596 -24.41 8.29 -19.91
N GLU A 597 -23.99 9.51 -19.60
CA GLU A 597 -24.90 10.63 -19.52
C GLU A 597 -25.62 10.72 -20.88
N GLY A 598 -26.97 10.66 -20.87
CA GLY A 598 -27.74 10.48 -22.08
C GLY A 598 -27.80 11.70 -23.01
N GLU A 599 -27.03 12.74 -22.70
CA GLU A 599 -26.98 13.99 -23.46
C GLU A 599 -25.66 14.13 -24.22
N GLN A 600 -25.76 14.59 -25.45
CA GLN A 600 -24.59 14.95 -26.26
C GLN A 600 -24.03 16.28 -25.75
N ARG A 601 -22.81 16.25 -25.19
CA ARG A 601 -22.20 17.44 -24.61
C ARG A 601 -20.92 17.85 -25.36
N ILE A 602 -20.69 19.14 -25.39
CA ILE A 602 -19.45 19.72 -25.91
C ILE A 602 -18.37 19.65 -24.83
N GLY A 603 -17.17 19.24 -25.21
CA GLY A 603 -16.04 19.16 -24.30
C GLY A 603 -16.08 18.00 -23.30
N VAL A 604 -17.05 17.09 -23.42
CA VAL A 604 -17.19 15.94 -22.50
C VAL A 604 -17.06 14.64 -23.29
N THR A 605 -16.13 13.81 -22.90
CA THR A 605 -15.84 12.53 -23.57
C THR A 605 -15.78 11.39 -22.54
N THR A 606 -16.32 10.24 -22.91
CA THR A 606 -16.24 9.03 -22.07
C THR A 606 -15.00 8.22 -22.43
N GLY A 607 -14.09 8.11 -21.51
CA GLY A 607 -12.93 7.23 -21.54
C GLY A 607 -13.16 5.93 -20.77
N LEU A 608 -12.19 5.03 -20.85
CA LEU A 608 -12.18 3.76 -20.14
C LEU A 608 -10.91 3.64 -19.32
N ALA A 609 -11.08 3.43 -18.02
CA ALA A 609 -9.99 3.18 -17.09
C ALA A 609 -9.99 1.72 -16.62
N TRP A 610 -8.81 1.21 -16.29
CA TRP A 610 -8.62 -0.05 -15.58
C TRP A 610 -8.15 0.23 -14.16
N THR A 611 -8.73 -0.48 -13.20
CA THR A 611 -8.35 -0.42 -11.80
C THR A 611 -8.23 -1.84 -11.24
N GLU A 612 -7.61 -2.00 -10.08
CA GLU A 612 -7.58 -3.30 -9.38
C GLU A 612 -8.97 -3.89 -9.10
N LEU A 613 -10.00 -3.05 -9.10
CA LEU A 613 -11.40 -3.45 -8.89
C LEU A 613 -12.13 -3.82 -10.19
N GLY A 614 -11.48 -3.63 -11.34
CA GLY A 614 -12.03 -3.88 -12.67
C GLY A 614 -12.01 -2.62 -13.54
N GLY A 615 -12.70 -2.68 -14.69
CA GLY A 615 -12.85 -1.52 -15.59
C GLY A 615 -13.90 -0.53 -15.11
N GLU A 616 -13.71 0.76 -15.39
CA GLU A 616 -14.61 1.87 -15.07
C GLU A 616 -14.77 2.83 -16.25
N LEU A 617 -15.94 3.50 -16.33
CA LEU A 617 -16.12 4.65 -17.22
C LEU A 617 -15.45 5.86 -16.60
N LEU A 618 -14.71 6.61 -17.39
CA LEU A 618 -14.01 7.80 -16.99
C LEU A 618 -14.51 8.99 -17.82
N SER A 619 -15.26 9.91 -17.22
CA SER A 619 -15.62 11.15 -17.89
C SER A 619 -14.43 12.10 -17.90
N THR A 620 -14.17 12.72 -19.03
CA THR A 620 -13.18 13.79 -19.17
C THR A 620 -13.91 15.04 -19.64
N GLU A 621 -13.81 16.11 -18.89
CA GLU A 621 -14.44 17.39 -19.15
C GLU A 621 -13.40 18.45 -19.48
N VAL A 622 -13.60 19.18 -20.55
CA VAL A 622 -12.74 20.29 -20.95
C VAL A 622 -13.54 21.57 -21.06
N THR A 623 -13.06 22.61 -20.39
CA THR A 623 -13.59 23.96 -20.46
C THR A 623 -12.54 24.92 -20.99
N ILE A 624 -12.97 25.82 -21.83
CA ILE A 624 -12.12 26.85 -22.44
C ILE A 624 -12.57 28.22 -21.94
N MET A 625 -11.61 29.01 -21.52
CA MET A 625 -11.83 30.36 -21.00
C MET A 625 -10.90 31.35 -21.70
N PRO A 626 -11.29 32.63 -21.84
CA PRO A 626 -10.35 33.67 -22.23
C PRO A 626 -9.17 33.70 -21.26
N GLY A 627 -7.93 33.70 -21.77
CA GLY A 627 -6.76 33.61 -20.90
C GLY A 627 -5.44 33.94 -21.62
N LYS A 628 -4.36 33.37 -21.08
CA LYS A 628 -2.96 33.62 -21.53
C LYS A 628 -2.21 32.35 -21.91
N GLY A 629 -2.92 31.27 -22.22
CA GLY A 629 -2.33 29.98 -22.62
C GLY A 629 -2.06 29.01 -21.47
N GLN A 630 -2.73 29.17 -20.32
CA GLN A 630 -2.55 28.26 -19.19
C GLN A 630 -3.31 26.96 -19.40
N LEU A 631 -2.62 25.83 -19.19
CA LEU A 631 -3.24 24.50 -19.11
C LEU A 631 -3.38 24.11 -17.63
N THR A 632 -4.61 24.03 -17.17
CA THR A 632 -4.95 23.58 -15.82
C THR A 632 -5.49 22.16 -15.87
N ILE A 633 -4.96 21.28 -15.03
CA ILE A 633 -5.37 19.87 -14.97
C ILE A 633 -5.81 19.55 -13.53
N THR A 634 -7.01 19.00 -13.37
CA THR A 634 -7.56 18.65 -12.06
C THR A 634 -8.20 17.25 -12.05
N GLY A 635 -8.33 16.61 -10.87
CA GLY A 635 -8.92 15.28 -10.69
C GLY A 635 -8.01 14.26 -10.02
N LYS A 636 -6.95 14.69 -9.31
CA LYS A 636 -5.91 13.83 -8.70
C LYS A 636 -5.27 12.88 -9.72
N LEU A 637 -4.80 13.45 -10.82
CA LEU A 637 -4.12 12.73 -11.86
C LEU A 637 -2.64 12.53 -11.47
N GLY A 638 -2.13 11.31 -11.68
CA GLY A 638 -0.72 11.00 -11.55
C GLY A 638 0.12 11.59 -12.69
N ASP A 639 1.43 11.49 -12.59
CA ASP A 639 2.38 12.15 -13.50
C ASP A 639 2.19 11.70 -14.94
N VAL A 640 2.02 10.40 -15.20
CA VAL A 640 1.83 9.85 -16.55
C VAL A 640 0.54 10.37 -17.20
N MET A 641 -0.51 10.53 -16.42
CA MET A 641 -1.79 11.04 -16.94
C MET A 641 -1.73 12.55 -17.20
N GLN A 642 -0.95 13.31 -16.41
CA GLN A 642 -0.67 14.73 -16.67
C GLN A 642 0.17 14.92 -17.94
N GLU A 643 1.18 14.08 -18.16
CA GLU A 643 1.96 14.04 -19.40
C GLU A 643 1.07 13.73 -20.62
N SER A 644 0.12 12.81 -20.48
CA SER A 644 -0.87 12.51 -21.52
C SER A 644 -1.75 13.72 -21.88
N ALA A 645 -2.13 14.53 -20.90
CA ALA A 645 -2.88 15.75 -21.14
C ALA A 645 -2.03 16.81 -21.87
N GLN A 646 -0.75 16.91 -21.53
CA GLN A 646 0.20 17.79 -22.23
C GLN A 646 0.46 17.31 -23.67
N ALA A 647 0.59 16.01 -23.88
CA ALA A 647 0.73 15.41 -25.21
C ALA A 647 -0.52 15.66 -26.07
N ALA A 648 -1.72 15.51 -25.50
CA ALA A 648 -2.98 15.81 -26.15
C ALA A 648 -3.06 17.30 -26.58
N MET A 649 -2.69 18.21 -25.70
CA MET A 649 -2.64 19.65 -26.01
C MET A 649 -1.61 19.95 -27.10
N SER A 650 -0.43 19.33 -27.06
CA SER A 650 0.62 19.50 -28.07
C SER A 650 0.18 19.00 -29.44
N TYR A 651 -0.49 17.84 -29.50
CA TYR A 651 -1.09 17.32 -30.73
C TYR A 651 -2.11 18.31 -31.30
N VAL A 652 -3.05 18.80 -30.50
CA VAL A 652 -4.07 19.74 -30.98
C VAL A 652 -3.44 21.04 -31.49
N ARG A 653 -2.41 21.56 -30.81
CA ARG A 653 -1.65 22.74 -31.26
C ARG A 653 -0.96 22.49 -32.60
N SER A 654 -0.35 21.31 -32.78
CA SER A 654 0.31 20.97 -34.06
C SER A 654 -0.67 20.86 -35.22
N ARG A 655 -1.95 20.54 -34.94
CA ARG A 655 -3.02 20.39 -35.94
C ARG A 655 -3.97 21.58 -35.99
N ALA A 656 -3.63 22.71 -35.36
CA ALA A 656 -4.49 23.86 -35.24
C ALA A 656 -5.07 24.35 -36.60
N VAL A 657 -4.19 24.56 -37.58
CA VAL A 657 -4.57 25.02 -38.92
C VAL A 657 -5.46 24.00 -39.64
N ASP A 658 -5.14 22.73 -39.58
CA ASP A 658 -5.93 21.65 -40.19
C ASP A 658 -7.35 21.59 -39.58
N LEU A 659 -7.46 21.88 -38.29
CA LEU A 659 -8.73 21.95 -37.57
C LEU A 659 -9.49 23.28 -37.76
N GLY A 660 -8.91 24.21 -38.54
CA GLY A 660 -9.51 25.54 -38.77
C GLY A 660 -9.38 26.53 -37.61
N LEU A 661 -8.42 26.28 -36.70
CA LEU A 661 -8.09 27.17 -35.60
C LEU A 661 -6.95 28.13 -35.99
N GLU A 662 -6.86 29.29 -35.32
CA GLU A 662 -5.74 30.21 -35.48
C GLU A 662 -4.45 29.55 -34.96
N LYS A 663 -3.29 29.82 -35.59
CA LYS A 663 -2.00 29.25 -35.17
C LYS A 663 -1.63 29.59 -33.71
N ASP A 664 -2.07 30.74 -33.24
CA ASP A 664 -1.81 31.28 -31.89
C ASP A 664 -2.99 31.16 -30.93
N PHE A 665 -4.02 30.37 -31.29
CA PHE A 665 -5.25 30.20 -30.46
C PHE A 665 -4.93 29.91 -28.99
N TYR A 666 -3.91 29.10 -28.73
CA TYR A 666 -3.50 28.69 -27.40
C TYR A 666 -2.98 29.82 -26.53
N GLN A 667 -2.56 30.99 -27.12
CA GLN A 667 -2.11 32.15 -26.35
C GLN A 667 -3.27 33.03 -25.89
N LYS A 668 -4.46 32.82 -26.46
CA LYS A 668 -5.64 33.64 -26.21
C LYS A 668 -6.65 32.99 -25.27
N ILE A 669 -6.41 31.72 -24.93
CA ILE A 669 -7.32 30.93 -24.11
C ILE A 669 -6.59 30.17 -23.02
N ASP A 670 -7.24 30.02 -21.89
CA ASP A 670 -6.87 29.05 -20.87
C ASP A 670 -7.73 27.79 -21.01
N VAL A 671 -7.10 26.66 -20.85
CA VAL A 671 -7.74 25.34 -20.97
C VAL A 671 -7.75 24.66 -19.61
N HIS A 672 -8.92 24.20 -19.17
CA HIS A 672 -9.06 23.43 -17.96
C HIS A 672 -9.57 22.02 -18.30
N ILE A 673 -8.72 21.01 -18.04
CA ILE A 673 -9.08 19.59 -18.17
C ILE A 673 -9.42 19.07 -16.78
N HIS A 674 -10.63 18.58 -16.61
CA HIS A 674 -11.09 18.00 -15.37
C HIS A 674 -11.49 16.54 -15.57
N VAL A 675 -11.02 15.66 -14.68
CA VAL A 675 -11.45 14.27 -14.60
C VAL A 675 -12.15 14.07 -13.26
N PRO A 676 -13.47 13.95 -13.22
CA PRO A 676 -14.28 13.83 -12.00
C PRO A 676 -13.84 12.67 -11.10
N GLU A 677 -14.44 12.58 -9.90
CA GLU A 677 -14.11 11.57 -8.87
C GLU A 677 -12.68 11.71 -8.28
N GLY A 678 -12.30 12.92 -7.88
CA GLY A 678 -11.00 13.23 -7.26
C GLY A 678 -10.65 12.49 -5.97
N ALA A 679 -11.56 11.68 -5.42
CA ALA A 679 -11.29 10.81 -4.28
C ALA A 679 -10.39 9.61 -4.63
N ILE A 680 -10.37 9.19 -5.91
CA ILE A 680 -9.60 8.05 -6.41
C ILE A 680 -8.44 8.58 -7.25
N PRO A 681 -7.18 8.29 -6.86
CA PRO A 681 -6.03 8.61 -7.70
C PRO A 681 -6.14 7.88 -9.05
N LYS A 682 -5.83 8.61 -10.12
CA LYS A 682 -5.87 8.09 -11.49
C LYS A 682 -4.52 8.31 -12.15
N ASP A 683 -3.95 7.26 -12.73
CA ASP A 683 -2.70 7.36 -13.47
C ASP A 683 -2.68 6.41 -14.65
N GLY A 684 -1.94 6.79 -15.69
CA GLY A 684 -1.73 5.97 -16.89
C GLY A 684 -1.94 6.73 -18.19
N PRO A 685 -1.29 6.28 -19.28
CA PRO A 685 -1.29 6.98 -20.56
C PRO A 685 -2.57 6.78 -21.39
N SER A 686 -3.43 5.83 -21.01
CA SER A 686 -4.54 5.35 -21.84
C SER A 686 -5.72 6.32 -22.01
N ALA A 687 -5.70 7.48 -21.34
CA ALA A 687 -6.69 8.54 -21.48
C ALA A 687 -6.32 9.58 -22.53
N GLY A 688 -5.17 9.48 -23.19
CA GLY A 688 -4.64 10.48 -24.11
C GLY A 688 -5.62 10.83 -25.25
N ILE A 689 -6.17 9.81 -25.95
CA ILE A 689 -7.15 10.05 -27.02
C ILE A 689 -8.46 10.65 -26.49
N THR A 690 -8.86 10.30 -25.26
CA THR A 690 -10.06 10.85 -24.62
C THR A 690 -9.89 12.34 -24.34
N MET A 691 -8.75 12.73 -23.77
CA MET A 691 -8.43 14.13 -23.48
C MET A 691 -8.31 14.96 -24.75
N ALA A 692 -7.65 14.42 -25.78
CA ALA A 692 -7.55 15.07 -27.07
C ALA A 692 -8.92 15.28 -27.74
N THR A 693 -9.80 14.28 -27.67
CA THR A 693 -11.16 14.39 -28.21
C THR A 693 -11.98 15.45 -27.45
N SER A 694 -11.95 15.45 -26.12
CA SER A 694 -12.64 16.46 -25.31
C SER A 694 -12.14 17.87 -25.62
N LEU A 695 -10.80 18.01 -25.81
CA LEU A 695 -10.18 19.29 -26.14
C LEU A 695 -10.63 19.79 -27.51
N VAL A 696 -10.57 18.95 -28.55
CA VAL A 696 -11.03 19.32 -29.91
C VAL A 696 -12.52 19.63 -29.91
N SER A 697 -13.33 18.83 -29.22
CA SER A 697 -14.78 19.08 -29.06
C SER A 697 -15.06 20.44 -28.45
N ALA A 698 -14.34 20.82 -27.38
CA ALA A 698 -14.48 22.12 -26.72
C ALA A 698 -14.05 23.28 -27.64
N LEU A 699 -12.91 23.13 -28.33
CA LEU A 699 -12.37 24.16 -29.24
C LEU A 699 -13.26 24.44 -30.43
N LEU A 700 -13.74 23.35 -31.06
CA LEU A 700 -14.60 23.45 -32.26
C LEU A 700 -16.08 23.62 -31.92
N ARG A 701 -16.46 23.49 -30.63
CA ARG A 701 -17.86 23.49 -30.15
C ARG A 701 -18.70 22.42 -30.83
N ILE A 702 -18.11 21.25 -31.09
CA ILE A 702 -18.77 20.12 -31.69
C ILE A 702 -19.05 19.06 -30.61
N PRO A 703 -20.30 18.60 -30.43
CA PRO A 703 -20.61 17.63 -29.40
C PRO A 703 -20.01 16.24 -29.70
N VAL A 704 -19.69 15.50 -28.66
CA VAL A 704 -19.20 14.12 -28.73
C VAL A 704 -20.36 13.14 -28.63
N ARG A 705 -20.24 12.00 -29.29
CA ARG A 705 -21.23 10.91 -29.19
C ARG A 705 -21.27 10.34 -27.78
N HIS A 706 -22.44 10.34 -27.15
CA HIS A 706 -22.65 9.82 -25.79
C HIS A 706 -22.65 8.28 -25.70
N ASP A 707 -22.94 7.59 -26.83
CA ASP A 707 -22.98 6.13 -26.94
C ASP A 707 -21.61 5.52 -27.28
N LEU A 708 -20.55 6.33 -27.26
CA LEU A 708 -19.20 5.98 -27.62
C LEU A 708 -18.26 6.19 -26.43
N ALA A 709 -17.37 5.23 -26.20
CA ALA A 709 -16.24 5.36 -25.30
C ALA A 709 -14.94 5.07 -26.05
N MET A 710 -13.82 5.49 -25.46
CA MET A 710 -12.52 5.29 -26.10
C MET A 710 -11.43 5.04 -25.07
N THR A 711 -10.35 4.40 -25.53
CA THR A 711 -9.13 4.21 -24.76
C THR A 711 -7.94 4.09 -25.70
N GLY A 712 -6.83 4.75 -25.38
CA GLY A 712 -5.62 4.74 -26.20
C GLY A 712 -4.63 5.78 -25.68
N GLU A 713 -3.35 5.47 -25.79
CA GLU A 713 -2.28 6.43 -25.58
C GLU A 713 -2.08 7.24 -26.85
N ILE A 714 -1.83 8.54 -26.73
CA ILE A 714 -1.59 9.43 -27.85
C ILE A 714 -0.12 9.83 -27.93
N THR A 715 0.45 9.82 -29.13
CA THR A 715 1.77 10.42 -29.38
C THR A 715 1.62 11.87 -29.88
N LEU A 716 2.70 12.65 -29.82
CA LEU A 716 2.73 14.02 -30.32
C LEU A 716 2.36 14.15 -31.82
N ARG A 717 2.49 13.06 -32.59
CA ARG A 717 2.13 12.97 -34.01
C ARG A 717 0.74 12.40 -34.27
N GLY A 718 -0.04 12.10 -33.20
CA GLY A 718 -1.38 11.60 -33.33
C GLY A 718 -1.51 10.08 -33.49
N ARG A 719 -0.41 9.29 -33.45
CA ARG A 719 -0.54 7.83 -33.42
C ARG A 719 -1.20 7.37 -32.13
N VAL A 720 -2.04 6.36 -32.23
CA VAL A 720 -2.70 5.72 -31.10
C VAL A 720 -1.92 4.45 -30.74
N LEU A 721 -1.38 4.41 -29.51
CA LEU A 721 -0.57 3.31 -29.01
C LEU A 721 -1.41 2.33 -28.19
N PRO A 722 -0.97 1.05 -28.08
CA PRO A 722 -1.69 0.01 -27.37
C PRO A 722 -1.78 0.27 -25.86
N ILE A 723 -2.80 -0.34 -25.24
CA ILE A 723 -3.11 -0.19 -23.84
C ILE A 723 -3.27 -1.55 -23.14
N GLY A 724 -3.15 -1.55 -21.80
CA GLY A 724 -3.45 -2.72 -20.98
C GLY A 724 -4.90 -2.78 -20.51
N GLY A 725 -5.37 -4.00 -20.14
CA GLY A 725 -6.67 -4.21 -19.52
C GLY A 725 -7.85 -4.01 -20.46
N LEU A 726 -7.72 -4.34 -21.72
CA LEU A 726 -8.77 -4.16 -22.73
C LEU A 726 -10.07 -4.88 -22.33
N LYS A 727 -9.98 -6.13 -21.87
CA LYS A 727 -11.14 -6.93 -21.45
C LYS A 727 -11.96 -6.20 -20.40
N GLU A 728 -11.33 -5.73 -19.32
CA GLU A 728 -12.00 -5.04 -18.21
C GLU A 728 -12.61 -3.71 -18.66
N LYS A 729 -11.93 -2.97 -19.53
CA LYS A 729 -12.41 -1.71 -20.11
C LYS A 729 -13.67 -1.92 -20.95
N VAL A 730 -13.68 -2.92 -21.82
CA VAL A 730 -14.85 -3.24 -22.66
C VAL A 730 -16.04 -3.73 -21.81
N LEU A 731 -15.76 -4.53 -20.75
CA LEU A 731 -16.79 -4.92 -19.79
C LEU A 731 -17.40 -3.72 -19.05
N ALA A 732 -16.59 -2.70 -18.73
CA ALA A 732 -17.10 -1.46 -18.15
C ALA A 732 -17.96 -0.68 -19.14
N ALA A 733 -17.55 -0.59 -20.39
CA ALA A 733 -18.33 0.03 -21.45
C ALA A 733 -19.70 -0.65 -21.62
N HIS A 734 -19.72 -1.98 -21.67
CA HIS A 734 -20.96 -2.76 -21.73
C HIS A 734 -21.89 -2.49 -20.54
N ARG A 735 -21.35 -2.49 -19.31
CA ARG A 735 -22.13 -2.18 -18.09
C ARG A 735 -22.71 -0.77 -18.10
N GLY A 736 -21.93 0.19 -18.64
CA GLY A 736 -22.34 1.59 -18.77
C GLY A 736 -23.34 1.86 -19.91
N GLY A 737 -23.68 0.83 -20.71
CA GLY A 737 -24.61 0.97 -21.83
C GLY A 737 -23.99 1.59 -23.09
N ILE A 738 -22.67 1.64 -23.19
CA ILE A 738 -21.91 2.10 -24.36
C ILE A 738 -22.07 1.09 -25.50
N LYS A 739 -22.34 1.61 -26.70
CA LYS A 739 -22.53 0.78 -27.90
C LYS A 739 -21.26 0.62 -28.72
N THR A 740 -20.41 1.64 -28.74
CA THR A 740 -19.20 1.68 -29.56
C THR A 740 -17.98 1.98 -28.71
N VAL A 741 -16.90 1.21 -28.85
CA VAL A 741 -15.63 1.47 -28.17
C VAL A 741 -14.52 1.60 -29.20
N LEU A 742 -13.81 2.74 -29.18
CA LEU A 742 -12.60 2.93 -29.99
C LEU A 742 -11.42 2.37 -29.22
N ILE A 743 -10.66 1.49 -29.85
CA ILE A 743 -9.49 0.82 -29.29
C ILE A 743 -8.31 0.92 -30.25
N PRO A 744 -7.07 0.92 -29.75
CA PRO A 744 -5.89 0.90 -30.62
C PRO A 744 -5.84 -0.34 -31.51
N GLU A 745 -5.40 -0.19 -32.76
CA GLU A 745 -5.25 -1.28 -33.73
C GLU A 745 -4.36 -2.40 -33.18
N GLU A 746 -3.26 -2.06 -32.52
CA GLU A 746 -2.33 -3.05 -31.93
C GLU A 746 -2.94 -3.90 -30.80
N ASN A 747 -4.12 -3.52 -30.25
CA ASN A 747 -4.89 -4.32 -29.30
C ASN A 747 -5.86 -5.31 -29.96
N GLU A 748 -5.86 -5.48 -31.29
CA GLU A 748 -6.67 -6.49 -31.98
C GLU A 748 -6.45 -7.89 -31.41
N LYS A 749 -5.21 -8.24 -31.08
CA LYS A 749 -4.81 -9.51 -30.44
C LYS A 749 -5.50 -9.78 -29.10
N ASP A 750 -5.91 -8.73 -28.40
CA ASP A 750 -6.51 -8.83 -27.05
C ASP A 750 -8.04 -9.00 -27.13
N ILE A 751 -8.64 -8.87 -28.31
CA ILE A 751 -10.09 -9.05 -28.55
C ILE A 751 -10.52 -10.47 -28.23
N ASP A 752 -9.69 -11.48 -28.51
CA ASP A 752 -9.97 -12.89 -28.22
C ASP A 752 -10.16 -13.18 -26.72
N GLU A 753 -9.76 -12.28 -25.83
CA GLU A 753 -9.98 -12.41 -24.39
C GLU A 753 -11.37 -11.96 -23.95
N ILE A 754 -12.10 -11.26 -24.83
CA ILE A 754 -13.41 -10.69 -24.53
C ILE A 754 -14.49 -11.73 -24.86
N PRO A 755 -15.42 -12.02 -23.91
CA PRO A 755 -16.50 -12.97 -24.17
C PRO A 755 -17.33 -12.61 -25.40
N ALA A 756 -17.63 -13.60 -26.24
CA ALA A 756 -18.41 -13.41 -27.47
C ALA A 756 -19.82 -12.81 -27.22
N THR A 757 -20.38 -13.02 -26.03
CA THR A 757 -21.65 -12.40 -25.62
C THR A 757 -21.56 -10.90 -25.51
N ILE A 758 -20.43 -10.36 -25.09
CA ILE A 758 -20.17 -8.93 -24.96
C ILE A 758 -19.91 -8.30 -26.33
N LEU A 759 -19.12 -8.98 -27.18
CA LEU A 759 -18.85 -8.54 -28.55
C LEU A 759 -20.13 -8.41 -29.43
N LYS A 760 -21.18 -9.14 -29.11
CA LYS A 760 -22.51 -8.97 -29.76
C LYS A 760 -23.22 -7.68 -29.36
N SER A 761 -22.91 -7.10 -28.22
CA SER A 761 -23.59 -5.93 -27.67
C SER A 761 -22.78 -4.64 -27.75
N VAL A 762 -21.46 -4.75 -27.88
CA VAL A 762 -20.53 -3.62 -27.97
C VAL A 762 -19.72 -3.77 -29.26
N SER A 763 -19.79 -2.76 -30.13
CA SER A 763 -18.99 -2.70 -31.35
C SER A 763 -17.61 -2.17 -31.04
N LEU A 764 -16.56 -2.94 -31.30
CA LEU A 764 -15.19 -2.50 -31.19
C LEU A 764 -14.73 -1.93 -32.53
N VAL A 765 -14.11 -0.78 -32.50
CA VAL A 765 -13.60 -0.09 -33.69
C VAL A 765 -12.13 0.17 -33.51
N LEU A 766 -11.32 -0.44 -34.35
CA LEU A 766 -9.87 -0.26 -34.38
C LEU A 766 -9.52 1.13 -34.92
N VAL A 767 -8.55 1.79 -34.29
CA VAL A 767 -8.03 3.09 -34.70
C VAL A 767 -6.50 3.11 -34.54
N SER A 768 -5.83 3.66 -35.52
CA SER A 768 -4.37 3.79 -35.56
C SER A 768 -3.91 5.25 -35.36
N HIS A 769 -4.79 6.20 -35.67
CA HIS A 769 -4.48 7.61 -35.64
C HIS A 769 -5.62 8.44 -35.00
N MET A 770 -5.25 9.53 -34.32
CA MET A 770 -6.20 10.42 -33.65
C MET A 770 -7.21 11.08 -34.60
N ASP A 771 -6.82 11.29 -35.86
CA ASP A 771 -7.71 11.86 -36.90
C ASP A 771 -8.93 10.91 -37.12
N GLU A 772 -8.72 9.60 -37.09
CA GLU A 772 -9.80 8.60 -37.17
C GLU A 772 -10.70 8.64 -35.95
N VAL A 773 -10.08 8.81 -34.76
CA VAL A 773 -10.83 8.93 -33.50
C VAL A 773 -11.78 10.12 -33.57
N LEU A 774 -11.28 11.29 -33.99
CA LEU A 774 -12.06 12.51 -34.07
C LEU A 774 -13.22 12.40 -35.07
N LYS A 775 -12.98 11.82 -36.27
CA LYS A 775 -14.02 11.60 -37.27
C LYS A 775 -15.14 10.69 -36.78
N LYS A 776 -14.84 9.71 -35.94
CA LYS A 776 -15.81 8.74 -35.40
C LYS A 776 -16.50 9.24 -34.13
N ALA A 777 -15.83 10.08 -33.33
CA ALA A 777 -16.32 10.53 -32.04
C ALA A 777 -17.15 11.80 -32.09
N LEU A 778 -16.80 12.75 -32.98
CA LEU A 778 -17.50 14.03 -33.11
C LEU A 778 -18.76 13.90 -33.96
N ILE A 779 -19.81 14.62 -33.57
CA ILE A 779 -21.11 14.60 -34.28
C ILE A 779 -21.10 15.69 -35.33
N MET A 780 -20.82 15.32 -36.56
CA MET A 780 -20.70 16.22 -37.71
C MET A 780 -21.49 15.70 -38.90
N SER A 781 -22.01 16.61 -39.73
CA SER A 781 -22.63 16.28 -41.01
C SER A 781 -21.65 15.76 -42.04
N ASP A 782 -20.39 16.27 -41.98
CA ASP A 782 -19.30 15.86 -42.91
C ASP A 782 -18.02 15.58 -42.06
N PRO A 783 -17.81 14.32 -41.60
CA PRO A 783 -16.61 13.94 -40.87
C PRO A 783 -15.32 14.06 -41.66
N GLU A 784 -15.36 13.88 -42.98
CA GLU A 784 -14.18 14.00 -43.85
C GLU A 784 -13.71 15.47 -44.01
N GLY A 785 -14.63 16.41 -43.87
CA GLY A 785 -14.32 17.83 -43.90
C GLY A 785 -13.72 18.40 -42.62
N LEU A 786 -13.52 17.57 -41.56
CA LEU A 786 -12.94 18.03 -40.28
C LEU A 786 -11.53 18.64 -40.47
N PHE A 787 -10.72 18.02 -41.27
CA PHE A 787 -9.36 18.50 -41.60
C PHE A 787 -9.40 19.27 -42.91
N LYS A 788 -9.61 20.58 -42.84
CA LYS A 788 -9.55 21.47 -43.97
C LYS A 788 -8.11 21.56 -44.45
N LYS A 789 -7.85 21.27 -45.74
CA LYS A 789 -6.55 21.62 -46.33
C LYS A 789 -6.40 23.13 -46.17
N ALA A 790 -5.35 23.56 -45.52
CA ALA A 790 -4.97 24.98 -45.52
C ALA A 790 -4.82 25.43 -46.98
N PRO A 791 -5.31 26.65 -47.34
CA PRO A 791 -4.95 27.25 -48.64
C PRO A 791 -3.42 27.24 -48.73
N PRO A 792 -2.85 26.97 -49.93
CA PRO A 792 -1.42 26.92 -50.12
C PRO A 792 -0.79 28.20 -49.57
N GLU A 793 0.10 28.05 -48.61
CA GLU A 793 0.86 29.20 -48.08
C GLU A 793 1.50 29.92 -49.28
N THR A 794 1.17 31.20 -49.47
CA THR A 794 1.99 32.09 -50.27
C THR A 794 3.39 31.98 -49.67
N LYS A 795 4.31 31.46 -50.46
CA LYS A 795 5.71 31.33 -50.09
C LYS A 795 6.25 32.69 -49.70
N GLU A 796 6.30 33.01 -48.45
CA GLU A 796 7.28 33.93 -47.94
C GLU A 796 8.61 33.18 -48.02
N GLU A 797 9.49 33.68 -48.87
CA GLU A 797 10.86 33.18 -49.04
C GLU A 797 11.52 33.20 -47.64
N PRO A 798 12.21 32.16 -47.24
CA PRO A 798 12.95 32.13 -46.00
C PRO A 798 14.05 33.20 -46.10
N THR A 799 13.93 34.30 -45.36
CA THR A 799 15.03 35.21 -45.09
C THR A 799 16.15 34.36 -44.46
N GLY A 800 17.25 34.28 -45.23
CA GLY A 800 18.39 33.46 -44.89
C GLY A 800 18.96 33.81 -43.53
N PHE A 801 19.10 32.79 -42.74
CA PHE A 801 20.03 32.84 -41.62
C PHE A 801 21.44 32.69 -42.21
N GLU A 802 22.21 33.77 -42.28
CA GLU A 802 23.65 33.70 -42.46
C GLU A 802 24.24 33.00 -41.21
N GLU A 803 24.70 31.78 -41.40
CA GLU A 803 25.57 31.12 -40.42
C GLU A 803 26.91 31.86 -40.38
N LYS A 804 27.17 32.57 -39.32
CA LYS A 804 28.52 32.99 -38.99
C LYS A 804 29.24 31.73 -38.43
N GLU A 805 30.19 31.23 -39.18
CA GLU A 805 31.23 30.33 -38.71
C GLU A 805 32.00 31.01 -37.56
N GLU A 806 31.78 30.58 -36.34
CA GLU A 806 32.68 30.80 -35.22
C GLU A 806 33.56 29.56 -35.04
N ASP A 807 34.87 29.79 -35.29
CA ASP A 807 35.99 28.92 -34.99
C ASP A 807 35.85 28.25 -33.58
N ARG A 808 35.72 26.92 -33.53
CA ARG A 808 35.92 26.14 -32.29
C ARG A 808 37.25 25.42 -32.37
N PRO A 809 38.14 25.59 -31.37
CA PRO A 809 39.38 24.83 -31.30
C PRO A 809 39.11 23.36 -30.95
N GLY A 810 39.87 22.47 -31.60
CA GLY A 810 39.79 21.03 -31.50
C GLY A 810 39.99 20.49 -30.07
N VAL A 811 39.15 19.54 -29.74
CA VAL A 811 39.37 18.68 -28.57
C VAL A 811 39.84 17.33 -29.10
N GLU A 812 41.08 17.01 -28.79
CA GLU A 812 41.66 15.66 -28.97
C GLU A 812 40.91 14.62 -28.15
N ILE A 813 40.46 13.57 -28.82
CA ILE A 813 39.92 12.36 -28.17
C ILE A 813 41.09 11.41 -27.91
N LEU A 814 41.40 11.15 -26.67
CA LEU A 814 42.25 10.02 -26.24
C LEU A 814 41.33 8.84 -25.83
N PRO A 815 41.71 7.62 -26.25
CA PRO A 815 40.91 6.42 -25.95
C PRO A 815 41.36 5.79 -24.62
N GLN A 816 40.36 5.49 -23.78
CA GLN A 816 40.31 4.29 -22.91
C GLN A 816 38.90 4.04 -22.43
#